data_27dcc1e3f6c3bbaa8e8df9b2d5d7cfee
#
_entry.id   27dcc1e3f6c3bbaa8e8df9b2d5d7cfee
#
_cell.length_a   1.000
_cell.length_b   1.000
_cell.length_c   1.000
_cell.angle_alpha   90.00
_cell.angle_beta   90.00
_cell.angle_gamma   90.00
#
_symmetry.space_group_name_H-M   'P 1'
#
loop_
_entity.id
_entity.type
_entity.pdbx_description
1 polymer ?
#
loop_
_entity_poly.entity_id
_entity_poly.type
_entity_poly.pdbx_seq_one_letter_code
_entity_poly.pdbx_strand_id
1 'polypeptide(L)'
;MKFLKIILFFCFIFSGLNALAGSPIVITDHTKVYVLGNALSIYEDPSGKESLQQVIVKNDFKSNAHQNPNFGITKSAYWLKFTVENRSGVEQLLLAVENPIIDEIDLYQYNAKGQLIAQKLGEHYSFDKRKIDQSNYVFQLNLPNEASSSYYLRVKSNDQLQLPIFIGTQEAIYKHSSQRDLLFGIYVGIILIMMVYNLFVYISVKDSSYIYYVLFIFFVGLSQATLEGFGFQFLWPNNSWFAINSTIIVPVFSGITTGLFMKKFLQTRLVAANLDKGINLFISSYFIALACCFAGYNHLALQLLHVIGAIGSFYALYVGYRIHKMGIRSGQFFLIANVIFLLAVVVFVLRNVNIIPYNTFTSFILELGSAFQVSLLSFALADKINTLKREKEHSQEMALAASKENERLVKEQNVFLETKVNERTQELQNANVELNHTLHQLKDTQSQLVEAEKMASLGTLTAGIAHEINNPINFVSSNVRPLQMDIDDLFAVIAKYENLNPNQSVEEQLIEIERFKKKIDLTYVGEEIKMLLRGIEDGASRTAEIVKGLRNFSRLDESDLKMTDIHECLDSTLVVLKHSIPSFITIEKNYLADKLIECYPGKLNQALLNLLNNAIHAINKNNPELQHFIKIKTQIDDDVMKISVTDSGIGIPDEVKDRIFDPFFTTKEVGEGTGLGLSIVYNIIEKHQGKIDVVSVPNKGTTFTLLLPIKLKTKTNQSVNEVIRT
;
A
#
# COMPACT_ATOMS: atom_id res chain seq x y z
N MET A 1 -3.47 -49.38 -6.16
CA MET A 1 -4.74 -50.11 -6.38
C MET A 1 -5.61 -50.25 -5.12
N LYS A 2 -5.10 -50.44 -3.91
CA LYS A 2 -5.93 -50.52 -2.67
C LYS A 2 -6.58 -49.18 -2.26
N PHE A 3 -5.90 -48.06 -2.51
CA PHE A 3 -6.42 -46.71 -2.17
C PHE A 3 -7.58 -46.28 -3.10
N LEU A 4 -7.53 -46.69 -4.37
CA LEU A 4 -8.59 -46.40 -5.35
C LEU A 4 -9.88 -47.21 -5.06
N LYS A 5 -9.76 -48.40 -4.49
CA LYS A 5 -10.91 -49.23 -4.08
C LYS A 5 -11.60 -48.71 -2.83
N ILE A 6 -10.88 -48.03 -1.94
CA ILE A 6 -11.44 -47.40 -0.73
C ILE A 6 -12.22 -46.14 -1.12
N ILE A 7 -11.71 -45.37 -2.06
CA ILE A 7 -12.43 -44.17 -2.59
C ILE A 7 -13.71 -44.58 -3.33
N LEU A 8 -13.67 -45.63 -4.12
CA LEU A 8 -14.86 -46.16 -4.83
C LEU A 8 -15.88 -46.77 -3.84
N PHE A 9 -15.45 -47.38 -2.73
CA PHE A 9 -16.35 -47.96 -1.71
C PHE A 9 -17.07 -46.88 -0.90
N PHE A 10 -16.43 -45.72 -0.63
CA PHE A 10 -17.10 -44.57 0.00
C PHE A 10 -18.08 -43.85 -0.92
N CYS A 11 -17.89 -43.89 -2.24
CA CYS A 11 -18.84 -43.31 -3.19
C CYS A 11 -20.14 -44.12 -3.31
N PHE A 12 -20.17 -45.39 -2.93
CA PHE A 12 -21.34 -46.26 -3.09
C PHE A 12 -22.35 -46.25 -1.92
N ILE A 13 -22.00 -45.67 -0.77
CA ILE A 13 -22.85 -45.69 0.45
C ILE A 13 -23.82 -44.50 0.52
N PHE A 14 -23.70 -43.49 -0.37
CA PHE A 14 -24.56 -42.29 -0.37
C PHE A 14 -25.62 -42.23 -1.48
N SER A 15 -26.02 -43.38 -2.03
CA SER A 15 -27.19 -43.42 -2.92
C SER A 15 -28.45 -43.79 -2.14
N GLY A 16 -29.03 -42.81 -1.46
CA GLY A 16 -30.26 -43.03 -0.70
C GLY A 16 -31.11 -41.81 -0.55
N LEU A 17 -32.27 -41.83 -1.16
CA LEU A 17 -33.42 -40.93 -1.18
C LEU A 17 -33.50 -40.00 -2.38
N ASN A 18 -33.97 -40.58 -3.51
CA ASN A 18 -34.60 -39.81 -4.59
C ASN A 18 -35.92 -39.19 -4.03
N ALA A 19 -35.88 -37.95 -3.56
CA ALA A 19 -37.05 -37.16 -3.41
C ALA A 19 -37.64 -36.95 -4.82
N LEU A 20 -38.92 -37.25 -5.02
CA LEU A 20 -39.64 -36.95 -6.25
C LEU A 20 -39.53 -35.44 -6.51
N ALA A 21 -38.79 -35.09 -7.55
CA ALA A 21 -38.58 -33.71 -7.93
C ALA A 21 -39.90 -33.03 -8.26
N GLY A 22 -40.15 -31.87 -7.65
CA GLY A 22 -41.40 -31.10 -7.78
C GLY A 22 -42.41 -31.30 -6.64
N SER A 23 -42.12 -32.15 -5.64
CA SER A 23 -42.92 -32.22 -4.42
C SER A 23 -42.71 -30.95 -3.57
N PRO A 24 -43.80 -30.45 -2.92
CA PRO A 24 -43.68 -29.32 -2.01
C PRO A 24 -42.67 -29.63 -0.89
N ILE A 25 -41.80 -28.65 -0.58
CA ILE A 25 -40.97 -28.76 0.61
C ILE A 25 -41.82 -28.39 1.82
N VAL A 26 -41.89 -29.30 2.77
CA VAL A 26 -42.69 -29.11 3.99
C VAL A 26 -41.79 -28.68 5.11
N ILE A 27 -41.99 -27.49 5.64
CA ILE A 27 -41.27 -26.92 6.77
C ILE A 27 -42.01 -27.28 8.05
N THR A 28 -41.47 -28.22 8.81
CA THR A 28 -42.12 -28.73 10.05
C THR A 28 -41.41 -28.32 11.33
N ASP A 29 -40.10 -28.09 11.24
CA ASP A 29 -39.24 -27.78 12.41
C ASP A 29 -38.71 -26.34 12.27
N HIS A 30 -39.10 -25.49 13.21
CA HIS A 30 -38.70 -24.08 13.21
C HIS A 30 -37.21 -23.88 13.51
N THR A 31 -36.51 -24.90 13.99
CA THR A 31 -35.05 -24.82 14.30
C THR A 31 -34.15 -25.30 13.18
N LYS A 32 -34.72 -25.94 12.13
CA LYS A 32 -33.97 -26.54 11.03
C LYS A 32 -34.00 -25.69 9.78
N VAL A 33 -32.89 -25.80 9.05
CA VAL A 33 -32.73 -25.25 7.69
C VAL A 33 -32.96 -26.38 6.70
N TYR A 34 -33.77 -26.14 5.69
CA TYR A 34 -34.10 -27.09 4.63
C TYR A 34 -33.44 -26.70 3.32
N VAL A 35 -32.81 -27.66 2.64
CA VAL A 35 -32.16 -27.45 1.34
C VAL A 35 -33.20 -27.61 0.24
N LEU A 36 -33.31 -26.61 -0.64
CA LEU A 36 -34.35 -26.63 -1.70
C LEU A 36 -33.92 -27.40 -2.96
N GLY A 37 -32.63 -27.63 -3.20
CA GLY A 37 -32.10 -28.07 -4.48
C GLY A 37 -32.92 -29.16 -5.17
N ASN A 38 -33.21 -30.27 -4.52
CA ASN A 38 -33.96 -31.39 -5.10
C ASN A 38 -35.48 -31.11 -5.32
N ALA A 39 -36.01 -30.09 -4.66
CA ALA A 39 -37.40 -29.66 -4.83
C ALA A 39 -37.58 -28.63 -5.96
N LEU A 40 -36.48 -28.21 -6.60
CA LEU A 40 -36.49 -27.20 -7.64
C LEU A 40 -36.87 -27.80 -8.98
N SER A 41 -37.64 -27.06 -9.72
CA SER A 41 -37.84 -27.21 -11.16
C SER A 41 -37.21 -26.03 -11.87
N ILE A 42 -36.38 -26.28 -12.87
CA ILE A 42 -35.49 -25.31 -13.50
C ILE A 42 -35.85 -25.13 -14.97
N TYR A 43 -35.90 -23.87 -15.39
CA TYR A 43 -36.01 -23.49 -16.80
C TYR A 43 -34.86 -22.56 -17.16
N GLU A 44 -34.16 -22.85 -18.24
CA GLU A 44 -33.11 -22.01 -18.79
C GLU A 44 -33.68 -21.03 -19.80
N ASP A 45 -33.40 -19.74 -19.63
CA ASP A 45 -33.67 -18.66 -20.58
C ASP A 45 -32.35 -18.19 -21.21
N PRO A 46 -31.99 -18.72 -22.42
CA PRO A 46 -30.74 -18.31 -23.08
C PRO A 46 -30.74 -16.84 -23.50
N SER A 47 -31.92 -16.24 -23.69
CA SER A 47 -32.04 -14.82 -24.03
C SER A 47 -31.77 -13.90 -22.85
N GLY A 48 -32.00 -14.38 -21.62
CA GLY A 48 -31.95 -13.64 -20.38
C GLY A 48 -32.96 -12.48 -20.28
N LYS A 49 -34.02 -12.48 -21.12
CA LYS A 49 -34.99 -11.39 -21.25
C LYS A 49 -36.43 -11.83 -21.05
N GLU A 50 -36.69 -13.12 -20.85
CA GLU A 50 -38.04 -13.62 -20.70
C GLU A 50 -38.69 -13.12 -19.38
N SER A 51 -39.93 -12.72 -19.46
CA SER A 51 -40.73 -12.36 -18.29
C SER A 51 -41.30 -13.60 -17.61
N LEU A 52 -41.68 -13.46 -16.32
CA LEU A 52 -42.32 -14.54 -15.57
C LEU A 52 -43.54 -15.10 -16.30
N GLN A 53 -44.39 -14.24 -16.91
CA GLN A 53 -45.58 -14.67 -17.64
C GLN A 53 -45.23 -15.57 -18.84
N GLN A 54 -44.21 -15.21 -19.60
CA GLN A 54 -43.76 -16.02 -20.73
C GLN A 54 -43.26 -17.39 -20.28
N VAL A 55 -42.49 -17.43 -19.19
CA VAL A 55 -41.95 -18.68 -18.63
C VAL A 55 -43.03 -19.58 -18.05
N ILE A 56 -44.02 -19.01 -17.39
CA ILE A 56 -45.17 -19.77 -16.88
C ILE A 56 -45.99 -20.38 -18.02
N VAL A 57 -46.23 -19.63 -19.11
CA VAL A 57 -46.98 -20.11 -20.29
C VAL A 57 -46.21 -21.24 -21.00
N LYS A 58 -44.89 -21.12 -21.13
CA LYS A 58 -44.08 -22.18 -21.75
C LYS A 58 -44.07 -23.47 -20.92
N ASN A 59 -44.09 -23.33 -19.60
CA ASN A 59 -44.09 -24.42 -18.60
C ASN A 59 -43.07 -25.56 -18.85
N ASP A 60 -41.94 -25.24 -19.44
CA ASP A 60 -40.83 -26.19 -19.75
C ASP A 60 -39.84 -26.29 -18.59
N PHE A 61 -40.36 -26.44 -17.39
CA PHE A 61 -39.51 -26.63 -16.22
C PHE A 61 -39.04 -28.09 -16.10
N LYS A 62 -37.75 -28.30 -15.96
CA LYS A 62 -37.13 -29.61 -15.75
C LYS A 62 -36.82 -29.80 -14.28
N SER A 63 -37.06 -31.01 -13.79
CA SER A 63 -36.73 -31.37 -12.40
C SER A 63 -35.21 -31.34 -12.16
N ASN A 64 -34.78 -30.80 -11.07
CA ASN A 64 -33.40 -30.80 -10.66
C ASN A 64 -33.05 -32.03 -9.78
N ALA A 65 -31.99 -32.72 -10.13
CA ALA A 65 -31.53 -33.90 -9.39
C ALA A 65 -30.47 -33.60 -8.32
N HIS A 66 -29.96 -32.38 -8.27
CA HIS A 66 -28.82 -32.01 -7.41
C HIS A 66 -29.25 -31.15 -6.22
N GLN A 67 -28.69 -31.38 -5.06
CA GLN A 67 -28.93 -30.56 -3.87
C GLN A 67 -28.52 -29.07 -4.11
N ASN A 68 -27.44 -28.88 -4.88
CA ASN A 68 -26.92 -27.53 -5.20
C ASN A 68 -26.78 -27.43 -6.72
N PRO A 69 -27.78 -26.85 -7.43
CA PRO A 69 -27.69 -26.63 -8.87
C PRO A 69 -26.46 -25.79 -9.22
N ASN A 70 -25.73 -26.21 -10.23
CA ASN A 70 -24.59 -25.51 -10.75
C ASN A 70 -24.68 -25.41 -12.27
N PHE A 71 -24.71 -24.19 -12.78
CA PHE A 71 -24.87 -23.89 -14.22
C PHE A 71 -23.54 -23.43 -14.83
N GLY A 72 -22.46 -23.38 -14.04
CA GLY A 72 -21.18 -22.89 -14.51
C GLY A 72 -21.18 -21.41 -14.80
N ILE A 73 -20.32 -20.99 -15.74
CA ILE A 73 -20.24 -19.62 -16.22
C ILE A 73 -21.09 -19.52 -17.49
N THR A 74 -22.19 -18.78 -17.43
CA THR A 74 -23.20 -18.72 -18.50
C THR A 74 -23.72 -17.30 -18.69
N LYS A 75 -24.29 -17.04 -19.87
CA LYS A 75 -25.02 -15.79 -20.14
C LYS A 75 -26.54 -15.94 -20.00
N SER A 76 -27.02 -17.19 -19.85
CA SER A 76 -28.43 -17.48 -19.69
C SER A 76 -28.95 -16.99 -18.34
N ALA A 77 -30.20 -16.63 -18.28
CA ALA A 77 -30.91 -16.53 -17.02
C ALA A 77 -31.58 -17.88 -16.68
N TYR A 78 -31.67 -18.19 -15.41
CA TYR A 78 -32.34 -19.40 -14.93
C TYR A 78 -33.53 -19.05 -14.09
N TRP A 79 -34.64 -19.71 -14.37
CA TRP A 79 -35.86 -19.63 -13.60
C TRP A 79 -36.03 -20.91 -12.80
N LEU A 80 -36.15 -20.74 -11.47
CA LEU A 80 -36.31 -21.83 -10.53
C LEU A 80 -37.73 -21.73 -9.95
N LYS A 81 -38.51 -22.80 -10.10
CA LYS A 81 -39.83 -22.93 -9.51
C LYS A 81 -39.77 -23.92 -8.36
N PHE A 82 -40.36 -23.56 -7.24
CA PHE A 82 -40.51 -24.43 -6.06
C PHE A 82 -41.77 -24.11 -5.31
N THR A 83 -42.26 -25.09 -4.58
CA THR A 83 -43.48 -24.96 -3.73
C THR A 83 -43.10 -25.23 -2.29
N VAL A 84 -43.53 -24.36 -1.40
CA VAL A 84 -43.27 -24.44 0.03
C VAL A 84 -44.61 -24.64 0.75
N GLU A 85 -44.66 -25.59 1.64
CA GLU A 85 -45.74 -25.80 2.58
C GLU A 85 -45.23 -25.48 4.00
N ASN A 86 -45.86 -24.53 4.64
CA ASN A 86 -45.46 -24.08 5.97
C ASN A 86 -46.23 -24.81 7.06
N ARG A 87 -45.58 -25.68 7.82
CA ARG A 87 -46.10 -26.32 9.05
C ARG A 87 -45.18 -26.05 10.25
N SER A 88 -44.44 -24.95 10.21
CA SER A 88 -43.46 -24.62 11.25
C SER A 88 -44.03 -23.92 12.47
N GLY A 89 -45.27 -23.48 12.40
CA GLY A 89 -45.89 -22.64 13.45
C GLY A 89 -45.51 -21.15 13.35
N VAL A 90 -44.69 -20.73 12.39
CA VAL A 90 -44.19 -19.36 12.20
C VAL A 90 -44.62 -18.86 10.83
N GLU A 91 -45.25 -17.68 10.75
CA GLU A 91 -45.74 -17.13 9.48
C GLU A 91 -44.66 -16.60 8.54
N GLN A 92 -43.54 -16.17 9.09
CA GLN A 92 -42.44 -15.62 8.32
C GLN A 92 -41.35 -16.65 8.13
N LEU A 93 -41.12 -17.04 6.88
CA LEU A 93 -40.00 -17.86 6.48
C LEU A 93 -38.98 -17.00 5.74
N LEU A 94 -37.74 -17.40 5.79
CA LEU A 94 -36.66 -16.80 5.02
C LEU A 94 -36.13 -17.80 3.98
N LEU A 95 -35.92 -17.29 2.76
CA LEU A 95 -35.23 -17.97 1.68
C LEU A 95 -33.82 -17.37 1.58
N ALA A 96 -32.80 -18.15 1.82
CA ALA A 96 -31.41 -17.74 1.70
C ALA A 96 -30.77 -18.40 0.48
N VAL A 97 -30.07 -17.61 -0.33
CA VAL A 97 -29.26 -18.08 -1.46
C VAL A 97 -27.80 -17.78 -1.14
N GLU A 98 -27.03 -18.84 -0.90
CA GLU A 98 -25.61 -18.73 -0.48
C GLU A 98 -24.67 -18.64 -1.68
N ASN A 99 -24.89 -17.64 -2.50
CA ASN A 99 -23.98 -17.16 -3.52
C ASN A 99 -24.09 -15.63 -3.56
N PRO A 100 -23.19 -14.89 -2.95
CA PRO A 100 -23.31 -13.44 -2.81
C PRO A 100 -22.95 -12.67 -4.08
N ILE A 101 -22.33 -13.33 -5.10
CA ILE A 101 -21.80 -12.72 -6.32
C ILE A 101 -22.77 -12.89 -7.52
N ILE A 102 -24.06 -12.77 -7.28
CA ILE A 102 -25.07 -12.85 -8.34
C ILE A 102 -25.43 -11.45 -8.82
N ASP A 103 -25.36 -11.22 -10.14
CA ASP A 103 -25.67 -9.92 -10.76
C ASP A 103 -27.13 -9.52 -10.55
N GLU A 104 -28.06 -10.46 -10.85
CA GLU A 104 -29.51 -10.27 -10.73
C GLU A 104 -30.15 -11.50 -10.09
N ILE A 105 -30.92 -11.28 -9.03
CA ILE A 105 -31.70 -12.33 -8.39
C ILE A 105 -33.07 -11.76 -7.96
N ASP A 106 -34.12 -12.23 -8.62
CA ASP A 106 -35.47 -11.74 -8.45
C ASP A 106 -36.37 -12.85 -7.95
N LEU A 107 -37.00 -12.65 -6.80
CA LEU A 107 -38.03 -13.56 -6.26
C LEU A 107 -39.40 -13.04 -6.59
N TYR A 108 -40.23 -13.89 -7.21
CA TYR A 108 -41.61 -13.61 -7.54
C TYR A 108 -42.54 -14.51 -6.74
N GLN A 109 -43.57 -13.90 -6.14
CA GLN A 109 -44.62 -14.57 -5.40
C GLN A 109 -45.99 -13.91 -5.65
N TYR A 110 -47.05 -14.65 -5.53
CA TYR A 110 -48.38 -14.10 -5.53
C TYR A 110 -48.85 -13.84 -4.08
N ASN A 111 -49.39 -12.67 -3.81
CA ASN A 111 -50.01 -12.40 -2.51
C ASN A 111 -51.40 -13.06 -2.41
N ALA A 112 -52.02 -12.99 -1.22
CA ALA A 112 -53.37 -13.53 -0.98
C ALA A 112 -54.45 -12.92 -1.90
N LYS A 113 -54.18 -11.76 -2.52
CA LYS A 113 -55.07 -11.09 -3.46
C LYS A 113 -54.77 -11.44 -4.93
N GLY A 114 -53.88 -12.41 -5.20
CA GLY A 114 -53.49 -12.80 -6.54
C GLY A 114 -52.58 -11.79 -7.25
N GLN A 115 -52.06 -10.77 -6.58
CA GLN A 115 -51.14 -9.80 -7.17
C GLN A 115 -49.71 -10.32 -7.10
N LEU A 116 -48.97 -10.13 -8.19
CA LEU A 116 -47.56 -10.49 -8.25
C LEU A 116 -46.71 -9.49 -7.45
N ILE A 117 -45.98 -10.01 -6.50
CA ILE A 117 -44.95 -9.26 -5.76
C ILE A 117 -43.58 -9.74 -6.23
N ALA A 118 -42.71 -8.80 -6.58
CA ALA A 118 -41.34 -9.07 -6.92
C ALA A 118 -40.39 -8.45 -5.90
N GLN A 119 -39.48 -9.25 -5.36
CA GLN A 119 -38.35 -8.77 -4.58
C GLN A 119 -37.11 -8.91 -5.46
N LYS A 120 -36.49 -7.77 -5.79
CA LYS A 120 -35.35 -7.71 -6.71
C LYS A 120 -34.06 -7.38 -5.93
N LEU A 121 -33.10 -8.26 -6.02
CA LEU A 121 -31.79 -8.13 -5.42
C LEU A 121 -30.72 -8.46 -6.47
N GLY A 122 -29.45 -8.33 -6.10
CA GLY A 122 -28.31 -8.60 -6.96
C GLY A 122 -27.25 -7.51 -6.84
N GLU A 123 -26.07 -7.74 -7.38
CA GLU A 123 -24.97 -6.77 -7.38
C GLU A 123 -25.24 -5.55 -8.27
N HIS A 124 -26.20 -5.65 -9.19
CA HIS A 124 -26.70 -4.51 -9.97
C HIS A 124 -27.39 -3.44 -9.11
N TYR A 125 -27.83 -3.81 -7.92
CA TYR A 125 -28.46 -2.88 -6.97
C TYR A 125 -27.50 -2.56 -5.84
N SER A 126 -27.59 -1.34 -5.29
CA SER A 126 -26.90 -0.97 -4.06
C SER A 126 -27.23 -1.95 -2.92
N PHE A 127 -26.25 -2.25 -2.09
CA PHE A 127 -26.40 -3.17 -0.95
C PHE A 127 -27.51 -2.72 0.01
N ASP A 128 -27.68 -1.41 0.21
CA ASP A 128 -28.71 -0.82 1.08
C ASP A 128 -30.14 -1.16 0.67
N LYS A 129 -30.37 -1.67 -0.54
CA LYS A 129 -31.71 -2.17 -0.96
C LYS A 129 -32.05 -3.51 -0.34
N ARG A 130 -31.09 -4.21 0.27
CA ARG A 130 -31.35 -5.46 0.99
C ARG A 130 -32.09 -5.16 2.27
N LYS A 131 -33.25 -5.77 2.48
CA LYS A 131 -34.01 -5.64 3.72
C LYS A 131 -33.34 -6.30 4.91
N ILE A 132 -32.54 -7.32 4.65
CA ILE A 132 -31.78 -8.08 5.62
C ILE A 132 -30.32 -7.84 5.34
N ASP A 133 -29.60 -7.32 6.32
CA ASP A 133 -28.19 -6.98 6.24
C ASP A 133 -27.33 -8.25 6.38
N GLN A 134 -27.20 -8.98 5.28
CA GLN A 134 -26.37 -10.18 5.16
C GLN A 134 -25.64 -10.18 3.83
N SER A 135 -24.44 -10.77 3.80
CA SER A 135 -23.64 -10.89 2.58
C SER A 135 -24.35 -11.72 1.51
N ASN A 136 -25.10 -12.74 1.90
CA ASN A 136 -25.92 -13.56 1.03
C ASN A 136 -27.27 -12.92 0.74
N TYR A 137 -27.96 -13.41 -0.31
CA TYR A 137 -29.29 -12.93 -0.64
C TYR A 137 -30.33 -13.63 0.23
N VAL A 138 -31.05 -12.84 1.01
CA VAL A 138 -32.13 -13.35 1.89
C VAL A 138 -33.43 -12.65 1.56
N PHE A 139 -34.45 -13.46 1.19
CA PHE A 139 -35.78 -13.01 0.86
C PHE A 139 -36.76 -13.36 1.98
N GLN A 140 -37.69 -12.47 2.24
CA GLN A 140 -38.76 -12.71 3.18
C GLN A 140 -39.95 -13.36 2.45
N LEU A 141 -40.36 -14.51 2.94
CA LEU A 141 -41.56 -15.23 2.46
C LEU A 141 -42.64 -15.13 3.53
N ASN A 142 -43.70 -14.40 3.21
CA ASN A 142 -44.88 -14.34 4.07
C ASN A 142 -45.80 -15.50 3.68
N LEU A 143 -45.69 -16.60 4.38
CA LEU A 143 -46.47 -17.79 4.16
C LEU A 143 -47.11 -18.20 5.47
N PRO A 144 -48.44 -18.00 5.63
CA PRO A 144 -49.16 -18.41 6.83
C PRO A 144 -48.93 -19.88 7.19
N ASN A 145 -49.02 -20.20 8.46
CA ASN A 145 -48.93 -21.59 8.91
C ASN A 145 -50.02 -22.43 8.22
N GLU A 146 -49.72 -23.68 7.88
CA GLU A 146 -50.56 -24.63 7.14
C GLU A 146 -50.87 -24.18 5.69
N ALA A 147 -50.28 -23.11 5.19
CA ALA A 147 -50.42 -22.68 3.81
C ALA A 147 -49.35 -23.26 2.91
N SER A 148 -49.71 -23.40 1.63
CA SER A 148 -48.75 -23.79 0.57
C SER A 148 -48.75 -22.72 -0.53
N SER A 149 -47.56 -22.36 -1.00
CA SER A 149 -47.41 -21.37 -2.06
C SER A 149 -46.25 -21.75 -3.01
N SER A 150 -46.40 -21.38 -4.29
CA SER A 150 -45.38 -21.55 -5.29
C SER A 150 -44.63 -20.25 -5.53
N TYR A 151 -43.33 -20.36 -5.66
CA TYR A 151 -42.39 -19.25 -5.84
C TYR A 151 -41.60 -19.45 -7.12
N TYR A 152 -41.21 -18.34 -7.71
CA TYR A 152 -40.34 -18.32 -8.89
C TYR A 152 -39.17 -17.44 -8.59
N LEU A 153 -37.96 -17.99 -8.73
CA LEU A 153 -36.71 -17.28 -8.55
C LEU A 153 -35.99 -17.18 -9.90
N ARG A 154 -35.81 -15.95 -10.38
CA ARG A 154 -35.00 -15.68 -11.58
C ARG A 154 -33.61 -15.32 -11.15
N VAL A 155 -32.60 -15.99 -11.74
CA VAL A 155 -31.20 -15.75 -11.41
C VAL A 155 -30.42 -15.56 -12.69
N LYS A 156 -29.55 -14.56 -12.72
CA LYS A 156 -28.63 -14.29 -13.82
C LYS A 156 -27.32 -13.76 -13.26
N SER A 157 -26.21 -14.31 -13.74
CA SER A 157 -24.87 -13.84 -13.35
C SER A 157 -23.89 -14.08 -14.50
N ASN A 158 -22.90 -13.20 -14.61
CA ASN A 158 -21.76 -13.40 -15.48
C ASN A 158 -20.67 -14.28 -14.82
N ASP A 159 -20.75 -14.42 -13.49
CA ASP A 159 -19.88 -15.28 -12.70
C ASP A 159 -20.36 -16.74 -12.65
N GLN A 160 -19.62 -17.57 -11.93
CA GLN A 160 -20.03 -18.97 -11.75
C GLN A 160 -21.31 -19.06 -10.97
N LEU A 161 -22.36 -19.58 -11.60
CA LEU A 161 -23.68 -19.68 -11.04
C LEU A 161 -23.91 -21.04 -10.37
N GLN A 162 -23.57 -21.11 -9.09
CA GLN A 162 -23.92 -22.22 -8.19
C GLN A 162 -24.92 -21.71 -7.17
N LEU A 163 -26.01 -22.46 -6.92
CA LEU A 163 -27.13 -22.01 -6.12
C LEU A 163 -27.42 -22.94 -4.93
N PRO A 164 -26.68 -22.85 -3.82
CA PRO A 164 -27.11 -23.43 -2.55
C PRO A 164 -28.27 -22.60 -2.01
N ILE A 165 -29.47 -23.17 -2.04
CA ILE A 165 -30.70 -22.47 -1.62
C ILE A 165 -31.24 -23.15 -0.39
N PHE A 166 -31.45 -22.34 0.64
CA PHE A 166 -31.93 -22.76 1.95
C PHE A 166 -33.23 -22.04 2.30
N ILE A 167 -34.09 -22.74 3.00
CA ILE A 167 -35.33 -22.13 3.54
C ILE A 167 -35.52 -22.57 5.00
N GLY A 168 -36.03 -21.68 5.81
CA GLY A 168 -36.32 -21.93 7.21
C GLY A 168 -36.94 -20.73 7.88
N THR A 169 -37.13 -20.83 9.17
CA THR A 169 -37.54 -19.71 10.00
C THR A 169 -36.40 -18.69 10.11
N GLN A 170 -36.70 -17.50 10.57
CA GLN A 170 -35.73 -16.47 10.80
C GLN A 170 -34.61 -16.95 11.77
N GLU A 171 -35.00 -17.64 12.84
CA GLU A 171 -34.08 -18.19 13.83
C GLU A 171 -33.10 -19.20 13.19
N ALA A 172 -33.66 -20.16 12.44
CA ALA A 172 -32.87 -21.21 11.79
C ALA A 172 -31.86 -20.65 10.77
N ILE A 173 -32.32 -19.73 9.90
CA ILE A 173 -31.47 -19.10 8.88
C ILE A 173 -30.40 -18.23 9.53
N TYR A 174 -30.75 -17.41 10.54
CA TYR A 174 -29.74 -16.60 11.23
C TYR A 174 -28.71 -17.44 11.98
N LYS A 175 -29.13 -18.52 12.63
CA LYS A 175 -28.20 -19.45 13.27
C LYS A 175 -27.24 -20.07 12.25
N HIS A 176 -27.74 -20.48 11.08
CA HIS A 176 -26.95 -21.03 9.99
C HIS A 176 -25.95 -19.98 9.45
N SER A 177 -26.42 -18.78 9.14
CA SER A 177 -25.59 -17.68 8.66
C SER A 177 -24.54 -17.24 9.70
N SER A 178 -24.94 -17.13 10.98
CA SER A 178 -24.03 -16.76 12.07
C SER A 178 -22.85 -17.72 12.22
N GLN A 179 -23.06 -19.02 12.03
CA GLN A 179 -21.97 -19.99 12.05
C GLN A 179 -20.97 -19.75 10.90
N ARG A 180 -21.48 -19.44 9.72
CA ARG A 180 -20.68 -19.11 8.55
C ARG A 180 -19.92 -17.81 8.77
N ASP A 181 -20.61 -16.77 9.24
CA ASP A 181 -20.01 -15.46 9.49
C ASP A 181 -18.92 -15.54 10.57
N LEU A 182 -19.12 -16.37 11.61
CA LEU A 182 -18.11 -16.64 12.64
C LEU A 182 -16.86 -17.29 12.03
N LEU A 183 -17.02 -18.33 11.21
CA LEU A 183 -15.90 -19.01 10.55
C LEU A 183 -15.14 -18.06 9.63
N PHE A 184 -15.86 -17.25 8.85
CA PHE A 184 -15.23 -16.23 8.01
C PHE A 184 -14.55 -15.13 8.86
N GLY A 185 -15.17 -14.72 9.97
CA GLY A 185 -14.56 -13.77 10.92
C GLY A 185 -13.25 -14.30 11.51
N ILE A 186 -13.18 -15.59 11.85
CA ILE A 186 -11.94 -16.24 12.28
C ILE A 186 -10.88 -16.18 11.16
N TYR A 187 -11.28 -16.49 9.92
CA TYR A 187 -10.40 -16.39 8.76
C TYR A 187 -9.85 -14.98 8.59
N VAL A 188 -10.71 -13.97 8.59
CA VAL A 188 -10.31 -12.55 8.49
C VAL A 188 -9.36 -12.17 9.63
N GLY A 189 -9.65 -12.64 10.85
CA GLY A 189 -8.77 -12.45 12.01
C GLY A 189 -7.37 -13.03 11.78
N ILE A 190 -7.26 -14.24 11.24
CA ILE A 190 -5.99 -14.86 10.88
C ILE A 190 -5.26 -14.01 9.82
N ILE A 191 -5.93 -13.61 8.76
CA ILE A 191 -5.36 -12.80 7.68
C ILE A 191 -4.87 -11.46 8.22
N LEU A 192 -5.66 -10.76 9.04
CA LEU A 192 -5.29 -9.48 9.63
C LEU A 192 -4.08 -9.60 10.57
N ILE A 193 -4.08 -10.60 11.44
CA ILE A 193 -2.95 -10.84 12.35
C ILE A 193 -1.68 -11.13 11.55
N MET A 194 -1.77 -11.99 10.53
CA MET A 194 -0.62 -12.30 9.67
C MET A 194 -0.13 -11.07 8.90
N MET A 195 -1.05 -10.24 8.40
CA MET A 195 -0.70 -9.00 7.71
C MET A 195 0.01 -8.02 8.66
N VAL A 196 -0.57 -7.76 9.83
CA VAL A 196 -0.01 -6.85 10.84
C VAL A 196 1.34 -7.36 11.32
N TYR A 197 1.45 -8.64 11.68
CA TYR A 197 2.70 -9.26 12.10
C TYR A 197 3.81 -9.08 11.05
N ASN A 198 3.53 -9.42 9.78
CA ASN A 198 4.53 -9.32 8.72
C ASN A 198 4.84 -7.86 8.36
N LEU A 199 3.90 -6.92 8.56
CA LEU A 199 4.14 -5.49 8.41
C LEU A 199 5.09 -4.98 9.50
N PHE A 200 4.91 -5.41 10.76
CA PHE A 200 5.85 -5.10 11.85
C PHE A 200 7.24 -5.66 11.59
N VAL A 201 7.30 -6.90 11.09
CA VAL A 201 8.58 -7.50 10.71
C VAL A 201 9.23 -6.71 9.56
N TYR A 202 8.46 -6.26 8.57
CA TYR A 202 8.96 -5.37 7.51
C TYR A 202 9.57 -4.09 8.07
N ILE A 203 8.88 -3.41 8.98
CA ILE A 203 9.37 -2.17 9.60
C ILE A 203 10.69 -2.40 10.33
N SER A 204 10.82 -3.54 11.02
CA SER A 204 12.02 -3.93 11.77
C SER A 204 13.18 -4.35 10.88
N VAL A 205 12.92 -5.21 9.90
CA VAL A 205 13.96 -5.89 9.09
C VAL A 205 14.25 -5.13 7.79
N LYS A 206 13.25 -4.39 7.24
CA LYS A 206 13.30 -3.66 5.97
C LYS A 206 13.62 -4.53 4.73
N ASP A 207 13.39 -5.86 4.81
CA ASP A 207 13.44 -6.74 3.64
C ASP A 207 12.16 -6.58 2.82
N SER A 208 12.30 -6.17 1.55
CA SER A 208 11.18 -5.96 0.63
C SER A 208 10.31 -7.21 0.39
N SER A 209 10.81 -8.42 0.68
CA SER A 209 10.01 -9.64 0.58
C SER A 209 8.77 -9.57 1.47
N TYR A 210 8.86 -8.92 2.64
CA TYR A 210 7.74 -8.77 3.57
C TYR A 210 6.65 -7.84 3.06
N ILE A 211 6.99 -6.72 2.45
CA ILE A 211 5.96 -5.81 1.93
C ILE A 211 5.21 -6.45 0.75
N TYR A 212 5.90 -7.19 -0.14
CA TYR A 212 5.24 -7.95 -1.18
C TYR A 212 4.39 -9.09 -0.61
N TYR A 213 4.82 -9.68 0.50
CA TYR A 213 4.04 -10.68 1.20
C TYR A 213 2.79 -10.09 1.86
N VAL A 214 2.89 -8.94 2.50
CA VAL A 214 1.74 -8.21 3.06
C VAL A 214 0.72 -7.87 1.97
N LEU A 215 1.18 -7.40 0.81
CA LEU A 215 0.30 -7.15 -0.35
C LEU A 215 -0.36 -8.43 -0.86
N PHE A 216 0.39 -9.54 -0.92
CA PHE A 216 -0.16 -10.84 -1.26
C PHE A 216 -1.26 -11.26 -0.28
N ILE A 217 -0.98 -11.22 1.03
CA ILE A 217 -1.97 -11.56 2.08
C ILE A 217 -3.21 -10.68 1.95
N PHE A 218 -3.03 -9.36 1.77
CA PHE A 218 -4.11 -8.41 1.63
C PHE A 218 -5.02 -8.75 0.46
N PHE A 219 -4.47 -8.96 -0.74
CA PHE A 219 -5.28 -9.25 -1.92
C PHE A 219 -5.87 -10.67 -1.91
N VAL A 220 -5.21 -11.65 -1.29
CA VAL A 220 -5.79 -12.97 -1.07
C VAL A 220 -6.98 -12.87 -0.12
N GLY A 221 -6.84 -12.20 1.01
CA GLY A 221 -7.93 -11.98 1.97
C GLY A 221 -9.08 -11.18 1.35
N LEU A 222 -8.76 -10.13 0.61
CA LEU A 222 -9.75 -9.32 -0.08
C LEU A 222 -10.48 -10.11 -1.18
N SER A 223 -9.78 -11.02 -1.88
CA SER A 223 -10.41 -11.92 -2.85
C SER A 223 -11.44 -12.84 -2.20
N GLN A 224 -11.10 -13.43 -1.04
CA GLN A 224 -12.05 -14.26 -0.30
C GLN A 224 -13.23 -13.42 0.23
N ALA A 225 -12.96 -12.22 0.76
CA ALA A 225 -14.01 -11.32 1.21
C ALA A 225 -14.95 -10.88 0.07
N THR A 226 -14.42 -10.76 -1.14
CA THR A 226 -15.22 -10.47 -2.34
C THR A 226 -16.10 -11.67 -2.70
N LEU A 227 -15.54 -12.87 -2.76
CA LEU A 227 -16.27 -14.10 -3.10
C LEU A 227 -17.35 -14.44 -2.06
N GLU A 228 -17.12 -14.14 -0.79
CA GLU A 228 -18.06 -14.34 0.31
C GLU A 228 -19.08 -13.16 0.47
N GLY A 229 -18.99 -12.12 -0.40
CA GLY A 229 -19.89 -10.98 -0.43
C GLY A 229 -19.63 -9.89 0.61
N PHE A 230 -18.68 -10.10 1.52
CA PHE A 230 -18.34 -9.09 2.55
C PHE A 230 -17.65 -7.86 1.94
N GLY A 231 -16.98 -8.01 0.81
CA GLY A 231 -16.44 -6.88 0.05
C GLY A 231 -17.57 -5.93 -0.38
N PHE A 232 -18.64 -6.46 -0.95
CA PHE A 232 -19.80 -5.66 -1.34
C PHE A 232 -20.53 -5.07 -0.12
N GLN A 233 -20.70 -5.83 0.95
CA GLN A 233 -21.38 -5.37 2.17
C GLN A 233 -20.66 -4.20 2.85
N PHE A 234 -19.34 -4.28 3.03
CA PHE A 234 -18.61 -3.35 3.90
C PHE A 234 -17.68 -2.37 3.17
N LEU A 235 -17.16 -2.72 1.99
CA LEU A 235 -16.14 -1.91 1.34
C LEU A 235 -16.69 -1.05 0.19
N TRP A 236 -17.65 -1.57 -0.59
CA TRP A 236 -18.23 -0.85 -1.73
C TRP A 236 -19.76 -1.00 -1.88
N PRO A 237 -20.56 -0.82 -0.79
CA PRO A 237 -21.99 -1.11 -0.78
C PRO A 237 -22.80 -0.32 -1.81
N ASN A 238 -22.32 0.86 -2.19
CA ASN A 238 -23.01 1.77 -3.11
C ASN A 238 -22.38 1.81 -4.51
N ASN A 239 -21.40 0.95 -4.80
CA ASN A 239 -20.72 0.90 -6.09
C ASN A 239 -20.98 -0.45 -6.80
N SER A 240 -22.16 -0.56 -7.42
CA SER A 240 -22.56 -1.77 -8.17
C SER A 240 -21.61 -2.11 -9.32
N TRP A 241 -21.03 -1.10 -9.99
CA TRP A 241 -20.05 -1.37 -11.04
C TRP A 241 -18.83 -2.08 -10.46
N PHE A 242 -18.32 -1.60 -9.33
CA PHE A 242 -17.17 -2.24 -8.70
C PHE A 242 -17.55 -3.59 -8.10
N ALA A 243 -18.75 -3.76 -7.53
CA ALA A 243 -19.23 -5.04 -7.01
C ALA A 243 -19.13 -6.13 -8.08
N ILE A 244 -19.80 -5.92 -9.23
CA ILE A 244 -19.84 -6.86 -10.36
C ILE A 244 -18.43 -7.18 -10.91
N ASN A 245 -17.54 -6.20 -10.94
CA ASN A 245 -16.20 -6.37 -11.52
C ASN A 245 -15.15 -6.78 -10.48
N SER A 246 -15.46 -6.72 -9.19
CA SER A 246 -14.53 -7.02 -8.11
C SER A 246 -14.08 -8.48 -8.10
N THR A 247 -14.94 -9.41 -8.57
CA THR A 247 -14.64 -10.83 -8.78
C THR A 247 -13.54 -11.07 -9.82
N ILE A 248 -13.25 -10.08 -10.66
CA ILE A 248 -12.15 -10.08 -11.61
C ILE A 248 -11.00 -9.22 -11.13
N ILE A 249 -11.29 -7.97 -10.76
CA ILE A 249 -10.27 -6.97 -10.42
C ILE A 249 -9.43 -7.42 -9.22
N VAL A 250 -10.07 -7.85 -8.13
CA VAL A 250 -9.38 -8.19 -6.89
C VAL A 250 -8.51 -9.45 -7.05
N PRO A 251 -8.98 -10.57 -7.64
CA PRO A 251 -8.13 -11.72 -7.91
C PRO A 251 -7.00 -11.45 -8.91
N VAL A 252 -7.17 -10.53 -9.87
CA VAL A 252 -6.08 -10.09 -10.74
C VAL A 252 -4.94 -9.49 -9.90
N PHE A 253 -5.25 -8.58 -8.97
CA PHE A 253 -4.22 -8.03 -8.07
C PHE A 253 -3.64 -9.09 -7.13
N SER A 254 -4.44 -10.06 -6.69
CA SER A 254 -3.95 -11.21 -5.93
C SER A 254 -2.92 -12.01 -6.73
N GLY A 255 -3.20 -12.29 -8.01
CA GLY A 255 -2.27 -12.99 -8.90
C GLY A 255 -0.98 -12.20 -9.16
N ILE A 256 -1.10 -10.90 -9.41
CA ILE A 256 0.06 -10.01 -9.59
C ILE A 256 0.94 -9.98 -8.35
N THR A 257 0.33 -9.77 -7.17
CA THR A 257 1.09 -9.71 -5.90
C THR A 257 1.70 -11.05 -5.53
N THR A 258 1.03 -12.16 -5.84
CA THR A 258 1.59 -13.53 -5.74
C THR A 258 2.87 -13.66 -6.57
N GLY A 259 2.81 -13.24 -7.84
CA GLY A 259 3.99 -13.25 -8.72
C GLY A 259 5.12 -12.38 -8.22
N LEU A 260 4.82 -11.16 -7.75
CA LEU A 260 5.81 -10.24 -7.19
C LEU A 260 6.44 -10.79 -5.91
N PHE A 261 5.63 -11.35 -5.02
CA PHE A 261 6.09 -12.01 -3.80
C PHE A 261 7.00 -13.20 -4.14
N MET A 262 6.56 -14.08 -5.05
CA MET A 262 7.34 -15.25 -5.49
C MET A 262 8.73 -14.83 -6.00
N LYS A 263 8.80 -13.78 -6.82
CA LYS A 263 10.08 -13.24 -7.34
C LYS A 263 11.01 -12.81 -6.23
N LYS A 264 10.50 -12.08 -5.25
CA LYS A 264 11.29 -11.52 -4.15
C LYS A 264 11.65 -12.57 -3.11
N PHE A 265 10.71 -13.41 -2.74
CA PHE A 265 10.91 -14.47 -1.75
C PHE A 265 11.91 -15.52 -2.22
N LEU A 266 11.74 -16.01 -3.46
CA LEU A 266 12.59 -17.02 -4.06
C LEU A 266 13.83 -16.46 -4.76
N GLN A 267 13.96 -15.12 -4.81
CA GLN A 267 15.06 -14.42 -5.47
C GLN A 267 15.30 -14.91 -6.91
N THR A 268 14.22 -15.16 -7.65
CA THR A 268 14.25 -15.81 -8.97
C THR A 268 15.13 -15.08 -9.98
N ARG A 269 15.21 -13.75 -9.89
CA ARG A 269 16.06 -12.94 -10.75
C ARG A 269 17.55 -13.29 -10.61
N LEU A 270 18.01 -13.62 -9.39
CA LEU A 270 19.41 -13.95 -9.08
C LEU A 270 19.71 -15.43 -9.34
N VAL A 271 18.77 -16.31 -8.97
CA VAL A 271 18.97 -17.75 -8.92
C VAL A 271 18.60 -18.42 -10.25
N ALA A 272 17.54 -17.94 -10.92
CA ALA A 272 16.96 -18.61 -12.08
C ALA A 272 16.27 -17.60 -13.01
N ALA A 273 17.05 -16.80 -13.74
CA ALA A 273 16.56 -15.72 -14.60
C ALA A 273 15.49 -16.15 -15.64
N ASN A 274 15.58 -17.39 -16.14
CA ASN A 274 14.58 -17.92 -17.09
C ASN A 274 13.23 -18.14 -16.41
N LEU A 275 13.22 -18.59 -15.15
CA LEU A 275 11.98 -18.72 -14.39
C LEU A 275 11.40 -17.34 -14.06
N ASP A 276 12.23 -16.36 -13.80
CA ASP A 276 11.82 -14.98 -13.57
C ASP A 276 11.07 -14.37 -14.78
N LYS A 277 11.55 -14.65 -16.00
CA LYS A 277 10.87 -14.24 -17.24
C LYS A 277 9.47 -14.84 -17.35
N GLY A 278 9.32 -16.12 -16.99
CA GLY A 278 8.01 -16.78 -16.97
C GLY A 278 7.06 -16.14 -15.96
N ILE A 279 7.53 -15.79 -14.76
CA ILE A 279 6.71 -15.09 -13.78
C ILE A 279 6.26 -13.71 -14.31
N ASN A 280 7.17 -12.97 -14.98
CA ASN A 280 6.80 -11.70 -15.61
C ASN A 280 5.73 -11.87 -16.67
N LEU A 281 5.80 -12.95 -17.48
CA LEU A 281 4.78 -13.26 -18.46
C LEU A 281 3.41 -13.47 -17.78
N PHE A 282 3.36 -14.22 -16.67
CA PHE A 282 2.12 -14.40 -15.91
C PHE A 282 1.61 -13.08 -15.33
N ILE A 283 2.47 -12.28 -14.74
CA ILE A 283 2.08 -10.95 -14.25
C ILE A 283 1.51 -10.11 -15.38
N SER A 284 2.15 -10.11 -16.56
CA SER A 284 1.67 -9.34 -17.71
C SER A 284 0.34 -9.87 -18.25
N SER A 285 0.09 -11.20 -18.20
CA SER A 285 -1.17 -11.77 -18.67
C SER A 285 -2.37 -11.35 -17.81
N TYR A 286 -2.18 -11.10 -16.52
CA TYR A 286 -3.23 -10.54 -15.64
C TYR A 286 -3.70 -9.15 -16.09
N PHE A 287 -2.79 -8.31 -16.63
CA PHE A 287 -3.19 -7.01 -17.18
C PHE A 287 -4.08 -7.14 -18.42
N ILE A 288 -3.96 -8.23 -19.19
CA ILE A 288 -4.85 -8.50 -20.31
C ILE A 288 -6.27 -8.80 -19.80
N ALA A 289 -6.39 -9.64 -18.76
CA ALA A 289 -7.69 -9.91 -18.15
C ALA A 289 -8.32 -8.62 -17.57
N LEU A 290 -7.50 -7.78 -16.96
CA LEU A 290 -7.95 -6.47 -16.43
C LEU A 290 -8.42 -5.53 -17.55
N ALA A 291 -7.69 -5.47 -18.65
CA ALA A 291 -8.06 -4.66 -19.82
C ALA A 291 -9.39 -5.15 -20.45
N CYS A 292 -9.61 -6.47 -20.55
CA CYS A 292 -10.88 -7.05 -20.99
C CYS A 292 -12.03 -6.66 -20.05
N CYS A 293 -11.81 -6.65 -18.73
CA CYS A 293 -12.80 -6.25 -17.75
C CYS A 293 -13.21 -4.78 -17.95
N PHE A 294 -12.25 -3.87 -18.05
CA PHE A 294 -12.52 -2.44 -18.28
C PHE A 294 -13.14 -2.15 -19.66
N ALA A 295 -12.89 -3.01 -20.64
CA ALA A 295 -13.54 -2.94 -21.96
C ALA A 295 -14.98 -3.50 -21.96
N GLY A 296 -15.48 -4.02 -20.83
CA GLY A 296 -16.84 -4.58 -20.69
C GLY A 296 -16.96 -6.05 -21.13
N TYR A 297 -15.84 -6.73 -21.44
CA TYR A 297 -15.83 -8.16 -21.81
C TYR A 297 -15.66 -9.06 -20.57
N ASN A 298 -16.52 -8.90 -19.56
CA ASN A 298 -16.39 -9.55 -18.25
C ASN A 298 -16.31 -11.08 -18.33
N HIS A 299 -17.16 -11.69 -19.15
CA HIS A 299 -17.13 -13.15 -19.36
C HIS A 299 -15.77 -13.66 -19.88
N LEU A 300 -15.18 -12.94 -20.84
CA LEU A 300 -13.84 -13.27 -21.37
C LEU A 300 -12.76 -13.04 -20.32
N ALA A 301 -12.86 -11.91 -19.58
CA ALA A 301 -11.93 -11.57 -18.53
C ALA A 301 -11.92 -12.63 -17.42
N LEU A 302 -13.10 -13.14 -17.02
CA LEU A 302 -13.23 -14.20 -16.02
C LEU A 302 -12.65 -15.54 -16.51
N GLN A 303 -12.93 -15.90 -17.76
CA GLN A 303 -12.34 -17.11 -18.36
C GLN A 303 -10.82 -17.02 -18.42
N LEU A 304 -10.28 -15.87 -18.86
CA LEU A 304 -8.84 -15.61 -18.87
C LEU A 304 -8.25 -15.70 -17.46
N LEU A 305 -8.91 -15.09 -16.46
CA LEU A 305 -8.48 -15.14 -15.07
C LEU A 305 -8.35 -16.58 -14.57
N HIS A 306 -9.34 -17.43 -14.82
CA HIS A 306 -9.31 -18.83 -14.41
C HIS A 306 -8.20 -19.63 -15.12
N VAL A 307 -8.01 -19.42 -16.42
CA VAL A 307 -6.95 -20.09 -17.19
C VAL A 307 -5.58 -19.65 -16.72
N ILE A 308 -5.37 -18.34 -16.55
CA ILE A 308 -4.10 -17.77 -16.05
C ILE A 308 -3.83 -18.29 -14.64
N GLY A 309 -4.85 -18.29 -13.77
CA GLY A 309 -4.73 -18.78 -12.40
C GLY A 309 -4.38 -20.26 -12.32
N ALA A 310 -5.03 -21.11 -13.13
CA ALA A 310 -4.76 -22.53 -13.19
C ALA A 310 -3.33 -22.81 -13.67
N ILE A 311 -2.93 -22.27 -14.84
CA ILE A 311 -1.58 -22.43 -15.37
C ILE A 311 -0.54 -21.83 -14.43
N GLY A 312 -0.84 -20.66 -13.86
CA GLY A 312 0.02 -19.95 -12.90
C GLY A 312 0.29 -20.78 -11.64
N SER A 313 -0.73 -21.49 -11.14
CA SER A 313 -0.58 -22.35 -9.96
C SER A 313 0.38 -23.52 -10.22
N PHE A 314 0.24 -24.20 -11.36
CA PHE A 314 1.17 -25.25 -11.77
C PHE A 314 2.58 -24.69 -12.03
N TYR A 315 2.67 -23.50 -12.60
CA TYR A 315 3.96 -22.85 -12.82
C TYR A 315 4.63 -22.46 -11.50
N ALA A 316 3.88 -21.98 -10.51
CA ALA A 316 4.38 -21.69 -9.17
C ALA A 316 4.96 -22.94 -8.50
N LEU A 317 4.28 -24.10 -8.61
CA LEU A 317 4.80 -25.38 -8.12
C LEU A 317 6.09 -25.78 -8.85
N TYR A 318 6.13 -25.62 -10.17
CA TYR A 318 7.33 -25.89 -10.96
C TYR A 318 8.52 -25.02 -10.53
N VAL A 319 8.29 -23.73 -10.33
CA VAL A 319 9.32 -22.80 -9.83
C VAL A 319 9.79 -23.21 -8.43
N GLY A 320 8.87 -23.49 -7.52
CA GLY A 320 9.18 -23.96 -6.18
C GLY A 320 10.03 -25.24 -6.19
N TYR A 321 9.64 -26.21 -7.00
CA TYR A 321 10.36 -27.47 -7.20
C TYR A 321 11.77 -27.26 -7.75
N ARG A 322 11.91 -26.44 -8.80
CA ARG A 322 13.20 -26.14 -9.42
C ARG A 322 14.17 -25.48 -8.42
N ILE A 323 13.68 -24.53 -7.65
CA ILE A 323 14.48 -23.81 -6.65
C ILE A 323 14.83 -24.73 -5.47
N HIS A 324 13.88 -25.57 -5.03
CA HIS A 324 14.17 -26.61 -4.03
C HIS A 324 15.29 -27.57 -4.50
N LYS A 325 15.21 -28.01 -5.76
CA LYS A 325 16.25 -28.87 -6.35
C LYS A 325 17.65 -28.21 -6.42
N MET A 326 17.71 -26.89 -6.39
CA MET A 326 18.96 -26.13 -6.29
C MET A 326 19.50 -26.04 -4.85
N GLY A 327 18.86 -26.73 -3.88
CA GLY A 327 19.27 -26.74 -2.48
C GLY A 327 18.81 -25.52 -1.68
N ILE A 328 17.97 -24.65 -2.25
CA ILE A 328 17.49 -23.44 -1.60
C ILE A 328 16.26 -23.76 -0.73
N ARG A 329 16.42 -23.57 0.57
CA ARG A 329 15.43 -23.96 1.59
C ARG A 329 14.09 -23.23 1.43
N SER A 330 14.11 -21.96 1.02
CA SER A 330 12.88 -21.19 0.74
C SER A 330 12.01 -21.83 -0.34
N GLY A 331 12.62 -22.50 -1.34
CA GLY A 331 11.89 -23.25 -2.36
C GLY A 331 11.06 -24.41 -1.81
N GLN A 332 11.57 -25.10 -0.80
CA GLN A 332 10.86 -26.21 -0.15
C GLN A 332 9.60 -25.74 0.58
N PHE A 333 9.72 -24.70 1.40
CA PHE A 333 8.57 -24.14 2.12
C PHE A 333 7.51 -23.58 1.16
N PHE A 334 7.97 -22.88 0.10
CA PHE A 334 7.09 -22.36 -0.93
C PHE A 334 6.33 -23.48 -1.63
N LEU A 335 7.02 -24.58 -1.97
CA LEU A 335 6.41 -25.72 -2.63
C LEU A 335 5.33 -26.37 -1.73
N ILE A 336 5.64 -26.63 -0.46
CA ILE A 336 4.69 -27.23 0.49
C ILE A 336 3.44 -26.36 0.66
N ALA A 337 3.62 -25.06 0.87
CA ALA A 337 2.52 -24.13 1.06
C ALA A 337 1.59 -24.07 -0.19
N ASN A 338 2.17 -24.08 -1.40
CA ASN A 338 1.38 -24.06 -2.63
C ASN A 338 0.74 -25.42 -2.94
N VAL A 339 1.35 -26.55 -2.57
CA VAL A 339 0.71 -27.87 -2.72
C VAL A 339 -0.54 -27.95 -1.82
N ILE A 340 -0.47 -27.49 -0.57
CA ILE A 340 -1.63 -27.49 0.33
C ILE A 340 -2.75 -26.63 -0.24
N PHE A 341 -2.42 -25.42 -0.72
CA PHE A 341 -3.41 -24.56 -1.34
C PHE A 341 -4.02 -25.17 -2.61
N LEU A 342 -3.20 -25.78 -3.47
CA LEU A 342 -3.70 -26.46 -4.68
C LEU A 342 -4.63 -27.62 -4.35
N LEU A 343 -4.34 -28.38 -3.27
CA LEU A 343 -5.25 -29.42 -2.82
C LEU A 343 -6.61 -28.84 -2.39
N ALA A 344 -6.61 -27.69 -1.69
CA ALA A 344 -7.84 -27.00 -1.35
C ALA A 344 -8.61 -26.55 -2.61
N VAL A 345 -7.91 -26.02 -3.62
CA VAL A 345 -8.50 -25.66 -4.92
C VAL A 345 -9.10 -26.88 -5.62
N VAL A 346 -8.42 -28.03 -5.61
CA VAL A 346 -8.93 -29.28 -6.20
C VAL A 346 -10.22 -29.70 -5.51
N VAL A 347 -10.26 -29.69 -4.18
CA VAL A 347 -11.49 -30.00 -3.41
C VAL A 347 -12.61 -29.03 -3.76
N PHE A 348 -12.32 -27.74 -3.86
CA PHE A 348 -13.28 -26.72 -4.28
C PHE A 348 -13.84 -27.01 -5.67
N VAL A 349 -13.00 -27.33 -6.65
CA VAL A 349 -13.44 -27.68 -8.01
C VAL A 349 -14.30 -28.93 -8.01
N LEU A 350 -13.87 -30.01 -7.29
CA LEU A 350 -14.63 -31.25 -7.21
C LEU A 350 -16.01 -31.04 -6.54
N ARG A 351 -16.11 -30.14 -5.56
CA ARG A 351 -17.38 -29.72 -4.98
C ARG A 351 -18.25 -28.98 -6.00
N ASN A 352 -17.66 -28.06 -6.76
CA ASN A 352 -18.40 -27.28 -7.74
C ASN A 352 -18.97 -28.13 -8.89
N VAL A 353 -18.29 -29.22 -9.27
CA VAL A 353 -18.83 -30.19 -10.24
C VAL A 353 -19.69 -31.29 -9.60
N ASN A 354 -20.13 -31.09 -8.32
CA ASN A 354 -20.97 -32.03 -7.56
C ASN A 354 -20.40 -33.46 -7.37
N ILE A 355 -19.07 -33.65 -7.46
CA ILE A 355 -18.40 -34.92 -7.14
C ILE A 355 -18.30 -35.08 -5.60
N ILE A 356 -18.03 -33.98 -4.92
CA ILE A 356 -17.96 -33.92 -3.45
C ILE A 356 -19.19 -33.13 -2.93
N PRO A 357 -19.82 -33.57 -1.84
CA PRO A 357 -21.01 -32.88 -1.31
C PRO A 357 -20.67 -31.49 -0.78
N TYR A 358 -21.59 -30.57 -0.97
CA TYR A 358 -21.55 -29.24 -0.33
C TYR A 358 -21.87 -29.38 1.16
N ASN A 359 -20.93 -29.07 2.01
CA ASN A 359 -21.07 -29.01 3.46
C ASN A 359 -20.18 -27.88 4.03
N THR A 360 -20.27 -27.62 5.31
CA THR A 360 -19.51 -26.53 5.96
C THR A 360 -18.01 -26.65 5.72
N PHE A 361 -17.44 -27.84 5.74
CA PHE A 361 -16.00 -28.03 5.50
C PHE A 361 -15.62 -27.73 4.05
N THR A 362 -16.38 -28.25 3.09
CA THR A 362 -16.09 -28.03 1.65
C THR A 362 -16.42 -26.61 1.20
N SER A 363 -17.32 -25.89 1.89
CA SER A 363 -17.60 -24.48 1.62
C SER A 363 -16.44 -23.56 2.03
N PHE A 364 -15.76 -23.86 3.15
CA PHE A 364 -14.63 -23.08 3.65
C PHE A 364 -13.25 -23.62 3.26
N ILE A 365 -13.18 -24.52 2.28
CA ILE A 365 -11.90 -25.19 1.95
C ILE A 365 -10.87 -24.22 1.37
N LEU A 366 -11.29 -23.20 0.62
CA LEU A 366 -10.38 -22.18 0.05
C LEU A 366 -9.81 -21.28 1.14
N GLU A 367 -10.64 -20.85 2.09
CA GLU A 367 -10.24 -20.06 3.25
C GLU A 367 -9.25 -20.84 4.10
N LEU A 368 -9.54 -22.10 4.41
CA LEU A 368 -8.63 -22.96 5.14
C LEU A 368 -7.30 -23.15 4.39
N GLY A 369 -7.37 -23.46 3.11
CA GLY A 369 -6.18 -23.63 2.27
C GLY A 369 -5.32 -22.38 2.20
N SER A 370 -5.94 -21.21 2.01
CA SER A 370 -5.24 -19.92 1.95
C SER A 370 -4.68 -19.51 3.32
N ALA A 371 -5.40 -19.75 4.41
CA ALA A 371 -4.92 -19.49 5.78
C ALA A 371 -3.69 -20.34 6.11
N PHE A 372 -3.71 -21.64 5.76
CA PHE A 372 -2.54 -22.51 5.89
C PHE A 372 -1.39 -22.06 5.00
N GLN A 373 -1.66 -21.71 3.74
CA GLN A 373 -0.64 -21.20 2.83
C GLN A 373 0.03 -19.94 3.39
N VAL A 374 -0.77 -18.96 3.81
CA VAL A 374 -0.28 -17.73 4.43
C VAL A 374 0.53 -18.03 5.68
N SER A 375 0.05 -18.88 6.57
CA SER A 375 0.78 -19.24 7.80
C SER A 375 2.13 -19.88 7.49
N LEU A 376 2.17 -20.86 6.59
CA LEU A 376 3.41 -21.56 6.21
C LEU A 376 4.41 -20.64 5.52
N LEU A 377 3.95 -19.73 4.66
CA LEU A 377 4.82 -18.77 4.00
C LEU A 377 5.36 -17.72 4.98
N SER A 378 4.60 -17.36 6.02
CA SER A 378 5.10 -16.51 7.11
C SER A 378 6.22 -17.19 7.90
N PHE A 379 6.03 -18.49 8.25
CA PHE A 379 7.11 -19.28 8.85
C PHE A 379 8.34 -19.38 7.94
N ALA A 380 8.13 -19.54 6.65
CA ALA A 380 9.22 -19.58 5.67
C ALA A 380 10.01 -18.26 5.60
N LEU A 381 9.31 -17.12 5.71
CA LEU A 381 9.94 -15.81 5.81
C LEU A 381 10.72 -15.65 7.11
N ALA A 382 10.17 -16.13 8.23
CA ALA A 382 10.86 -16.12 9.53
C ALA A 382 12.12 -17.01 9.52
N ASP A 383 12.06 -18.20 8.90
CA ASP A 383 13.22 -19.08 8.71
C ASP A 383 14.31 -18.41 7.86
N LYS A 384 13.91 -17.68 6.80
CA LYS A 384 14.82 -16.88 5.97
C LYS A 384 15.56 -15.82 6.81
N ILE A 385 14.85 -15.12 7.71
CA ILE A 385 15.49 -14.14 8.61
C ILE A 385 16.48 -14.84 9.55
N ASN A 386 16.07 -15.94 10.17
CA ASN A 386 16.94 -16.66 11.08
C ASN A 386 18.23 -17.13 10.39
N THR A 387 18.12 -17.53 9.12
CA THR A 387 19.29 -17.91 8.32
C THR A 387 20.17 -16.68 8.06
N LEU A 388 19.60 -15.56 7.61
CA LEU A 388 20.32 -14.32 7.40
C LEU A 388 20.94 -13.75 8.69
N LYS A 389 20.24 -13.91 9.81
CA LYS A 389 20.74 -13.51 11.13
C LYS A 389 21.97 -14.35 11.53
N ARG A 390 21.92 -15.67 11.34
CA ARG A 390 23.05 -16.56 11.62
C ARG A 390 24.26 -16.24 10.73
N GLU A 391 24.04 -15.99 9.45
CA GLU A 391 25.09 -15.58 8.53
C GLU A 391 25.73 -14.25 8.96
N LYS A 392 24.89 -13.29 9.40
CA LYS A 392 25.36 -12.02 9.93
C LYS A 392 26.14 -12.19 11.23
N GLU A 393 25.64 -13.00 12.17
CA GLU A 393 26.33 -13.29 13.42
C GLU A 393 27.69 -13.95 13.17
N HIS A 394 27.74 -14.93 12.28
CA HIS A 394 29.01 -15.56 11.88
C HIS A 394 29.98 -14.56 11.23
N SER A 395 29.48 -13.69 10.35
CA SER A 395 30.29 -12.62 9.77
C SER A 395 30.78 -11.61 10.81
N GLN A 396 29.94 -11.31 11.82
CA GLN A 396 30.33 -10.46 12.94
C GLN A 396 31.38 -11.12 13.86
N GLU A 397 31.28 -12.42 14.10
CA GLU A 397 32.29 -13.18 14.86
C GLU A 397 33.64 -13.15 14.14
N MET A 398 33.64 -13.35 12.81
CA MET A 398 34.86 -13.26 12.01
C MET A 398 35.46 -11.84 12.02
N ALA A 399 34.57 -10.82 11.90
CA ALA A 399 34.98 -9.42 12.00
C ALA A 399 35.53 -9.05 13.39
N LEU A 400 34.90 -9.62 14.45
CA LEU A 400 35.37 -9.44 15.83
C LEU A 400 36.71 -10.12 16.07
N ALA A 401 36.92 -11.32 15.52
CA ALA A 401 38.22 -12.03 15.60
C ALA A 401 39.32 -11.24 14.90
N ALA A 402 39.04 -10.71 13.70
CA ALA A 402 39.98 -9.84 12.97
C ALA A 402 40.22 -8.51 13.69
N SER A 403 39.17 -7.95 14.37
CA SER A 403 39.30 -6.73 15.17
C SER A 403 40.19 -6.97 16.42
N LYS A 404 40.04 -8.11 17.09
CA LYS A 404 40.86 -8.48 18.25
C LYS A 404 42.32 -8.65 17.88
N GLU A 405 42.61 -9.23 16.72
CA GLU A 405 43.99 -9.35 16.23
C GLU A 405 44.59 -7.96 15.87
N ASN A 406 43.79 -7.11 15.25
CA ASN A 406 44.17 -5.72 15.00
C ASN A 406 44.39 -4.94 16.33
N GLU A 407 43.52 -5.19 17.33
CA GLU A 407 43.67 -4.58 18.66
C GLU A 407 44.95 -5.02 19.35
N ARG A 408 45.35 -6.30 19.16
CA ARG A 408 46.63 -6.82 19.66
C ARG A 408 47.83 -6.10 19.00
N LEU A 409 47.79 -5.96 17.68
CA LEU A 409 48.80 -5.27 16.91
C LEU A 409 48.89 -3.77 17.25
N VAL A 410 47.72 -3.12 17.42
CA VAL A 410 47.63 -1.72 17.83
C VAL A 410 48.14 -1.54 19.27
N LYS A 411 47.90 -2.51 20.16
CA LYS A 411 48.37 -2.46 21.55
C LYS A 411 49.87 -2.56 21.64
N GLU A 412 50.48 -3.41 20.83
CA GLU A 412 51.95 -3.49 20.70
C GLU A 412 52.57 -2.18 20.14
N GLN A 413 51.84 -1.54 19.19
CA GLN A 413 52.24 -0.25 18.64
C GLN A 413 52.02 0.92 19.60
N ASN A 414 50.92 0.87 20.41
CA ASN A 414 50.60 1.90 21.39
C ASN A 414 51.55 1.90 22.59
N VAL A 415 51.99 0.73 23.08
CA VAL A 415 53.03 0.67 24.13
C VAL A 415 54.33 1.36 23.70
N PHE A 416 54.64 1.29 22.42
CA PHE A 416 55.80 2.03 21.88
C PHE A 416 55.55 3.55 21.79
N LEU A 417 54.29 3.93 21.45
CA LEU A 417 53.90 5.35 21.39
C LEU A 417 53.64 5.97 22.78
N GLU A 418 53.07 5.21 23.72
CA GLU A 418 52.84 5.71 25.11
C GLU A 418 54.14 6.13 25.81
N THR A 419 55.24 5.39 25.57
CA THR A 419 56.58 5.77 26.11
C THR A 419 57.01 7.13 25.57
N LYS A 420 56.61 7.48 24.37
CA LYS A 420 57.00 8.76 23.74
C LYS A 420 56.02 9.90 24.02
N VAL A 421 54.72 9.56 24.27
CA VAL A 421 53.68 10.54 24.59
C VAL A 421 53.69 10.95 26.05
N ASN A 422 54.06 10.02 26.97
CA ASN A 422 54.16 10.36 28.40
C ASN A 422 55.24 11.42 28.69
N GLU A 423 56.32 11.46 27.92
CA GLU A 423 57.31 12.52 28.05
C GLU A 423 56.78 13.91 27.63
N ARG A 424 55.85 13.96 26.66
CA ARG A 424 55.28 15.25 26.18
C ARG A 424 54.02 15.66 26.89
N THR A 425 53.28 14.70 27.50
CA THR A 425 51.97 14.99 28.13
C THR A 425 52.13 15.67 29.51
N GLN A 426 53.26 15.39 30.20
CA GLN A 426 53.53 15.99 31.49
C GLN A 426 53.73 17.52 31.43
N GLU A 427 54.24 18.01 30.31
CA GLU A 427 54.41 19.45 30.04
C GLU A 427 53.07 20.18 29.74
N LEU A 428 52.14 19.48 29.09
CA LEU A 428 50.81 20.06 28.71
C LEU A 428 49.77 20.02 29.82
N GLN A 429 49.89 19.09 30.75
CA GLN A 429 48.91 18.96 31.84
C GLN A 429 48.88 20.15 32.82
N ASN A 430 50.01 20.79 33.08
CA ASN A 430 50.11 21.93 34.01
C ASN A 430 49.45 23.21 33.44
N ALA A 431 49.41 23.37 32.14
CA ALA A 431 48.81 24.55 31.50
C ALA A 431 47.28 24.43 31.30
N ASN A 432 46.75 23.18 31.31
CA ASN A 432 45.33 22.95 31.00
C ASN A 432 44.37 22.98 32.20
N VAL A 433 44.91 22.85 33.42
CA VAL A 433 44.07 22.81 34.64
C VAL A 433 43.48 24.18 34.95
N GLU A 434 44.22 25.25 34.69
CA GLU A 434 43.78 26.63 34.97
C GLU A 434 42.75 27.15 33.95
N LEU A 435 42.87 26.67 32.68
CA LEU A 435 41.95 27.07 31.61
C LEU A 435 40.56 26.41 31.72
N ASN A 436 40.54 25.16 32.21
CA ASN A 436 39.27 24.40 32.28
C ASN A 436 38.33 24.88 33.40
N HIS A 437 38.85 25.45 34.49
CA HIS A 437 38.01 25.92 35.58
C HIS A 437 37.14 27.13 35.18
N THR A 438 37.69 27.99 34.35
CA THR A 438 36.98 29.23 33.93
C THR A 438 35.96 28.96 32.81
N LEU A 439 36.22 27.95 31.95
CA LEU A 439 35.31 27.60 30.87
C LEU A 439 34.06 26.84 31.33
N HIS A 440 34.15 26.06 32.42
CA HIS A 440 32.99 25.32 32.94
C HIS A 440 31.90 26.22 33.52
N GLN A 441 32.27 27.27 34.26
CA GLN A 441 31.28 28.19 34.84
C GLN A 441 30.52 29.03 33.78
N LEU A 442 31.18 29.36 32.70
CA LEU A 442 30.53 30.14 31.62
C LEU A 442 29.55 29.33 30.79
N LYS A 443 29.84 28.02 30.60
CA LYS A 443 29.07 27.11 29.72
C LYS A 443 27.74 26.67 30.35
N ASP A 444 27.69 26.52 31.67
CA ASP A 444 26.49 26.06 32.37
C ASP A 444 25.37 27.12 32.42
N THR A 445 25.73 28.38 32.55
CA THR A 445 24.74 29.47 32.59
C THR A 445 24.15 29.75 31.20
N GLN A 446 24.94 29.57 30.13
CA GLN A 446 24.50 29.79 28.75
C GLN A 446 23.64 28.62 28.22
N SER A 447 23.91 27.42 28.70
CA SER A 447 23.18 26.21 28.26
C SER A 447 21.71 26.20 28.73
N GLN A 448 21.44 26.64 29.98
CA GLN A 448 20.09 26.64 30.54
C GLN A 448 19.13 27.64 29.88
N LEU A 449 19.67 28.77 29.41
CA LEU A 449 18.86 29.79 28.70
C LEU A 449 18.49 29.36 27.25
N VAL A 450 19.41 28.67 26.59
CA VAL A 450 19.21 28.23 25.21
C VAL A 450 18.27 27.02 25.10
N GLU A 451 18.26 26.17 26.13
CA GLU A 451 17.47 24.94 26.13
C GLU A 451 15.96 25.20 26.31
N ALA A 452 15.60 26.19 27.11
CA ALA A 452 14.22 26.58 27.33
C ALA A 452 13.57 27.19 26.06
N GLU A 453 14.32 27.95 25.28
CA GLU A 453 13.83 28.62 24.06
C GLU A 453 13.76 27.63 22.87
N LYS A 454 14.69 26.67 22.79
CA LYS A 454 14.69 25.65 21.76
C LYS A 454 13.53 24.65 21.86
N MET A 455 13.10 24.29 23.08
CA MET A 455 12.02 23.33 23.30
C MET A 455 10.65 23.87 22.87
N ALA A 456 10.42 25.17 23.02
CA ALA A 456 9.17 25.81 22.61
C ALA A 456 9.01 25.87 21.06
N SER A 457 10.12 26.05 20.34
CA SER A 457 10.15 26.15 18.87
C SER A 457 10.20 24.79 18.17
N LEU A 458 10.74 23.77 18.84
CA LEU A 458 11.00 22.45 18.27
C LEU A 458 9.74 21.55 18.18
N GLY A 459 8.73 21.83 19.01
CA GLY A 459 7.52 20.99 19.09
C GLY A 459 6.66 20.98 17.83
N THR A 460 6.72 22.05 17.05
CA THR A 460 5.85 22.23 15.87
C THR A 460 6.50 21.79 14.54
N LEU A 461 7.82 21.72 14.49
CA LEU A 461 8.59 21.48 13.27
C LEU A 461 9.11 20.03 13.10
N THR A 462 9.11 19.25 14.17
CA THR A 462 9.85 17.97 14.20
C THR A 462 9.24 16.86 13.35
N ALA A 463 7.93 16.84 13.17
CA ALA A 463 7.25 15.77 12.43
C ALA A 463 7.48 15.84 10.91
N GLY A 464 7.48 17.04 10.33
CA GLY A 464 7.66 17.22 8.88
C GLY A 464 9.11 17.04 8.42
N ILE A 465 10.03 17.58 9.22
CA ILE A 465 11.48 17.52 8.90
C ILE A 465 12.01 16.09 9.00
N ALA A 466 11.56 15.33 10.01
CA ALA A 466 11.96 13.93 10.15
C ALA A 466 11.52 13.08 8.95
N HIS A 467 10.36 13.36 8.39
CA HIS A 467 9.85 12.64 7.23
C HIS A 467 10.65 12.96 5.95
N GLU A 468 11.02 14.23 5.77
CA GLU A 468 11.79 14.66 4.60
C GLU A 468 13.26 14.24 4.63
N ILE A 469 13.86 14.17 5.82
CA ILE A 469 15.22 13.66 5.98
C ILE A 469 15.24 12.13 5.82
N ASN A 470 14.21 11.45 6.34
CA ASN A 470 14.14 9.99 6.25
C ASN A 470 13.94 9.49 4.82
N ASN A 471 13.27 10.24 3.96
CA ASN A 471 13.04 9.84 2.57
C ASN A 471 14.35 9.65 1.77
N PRO A 472 15.25 10.63 1.64
CA PRO A 472 16.52 10.42 0.95
C PRO A 472 17.46 9.49 1.71
N ILE A 473 17.42 9.46 3.06
CA ILE A 473 18.20 8.51 3.84
C ILE A 473 17.74 7.07 3.60
N ASN A 474 16.43 6.83 3.52
CA ASN A 474 15.90 5.53 3.17
C ASN A 474 16.32 5.11 1.74
N PHE A 475 16.40 6.06 0.81
CA PHE A 475 16.92 5.83 -0.54
C PHE A 475 18.39 5.43 -0.51
N VAL A 476 19.21 6.14 0.26
CA VAL A 476 20.61 5.78 0.47
C VAL A 476 20.72 4.40 1.12
N SER A 477 19.98 4.17 2.20
CA SER A 477 20.06 2.93 2.99
C SER A 477 19.57 1.71 2.21
N SER A 478 18.58 1.87 1.33
CA SER A 478 18.09 0.78 0.47
C SER A 478 19.08 0.38 -0.61
N ASN A 479 19.93 1.31 -1.03
CA ASN A 479 20.95 1.06 -2.05
C ASN A 479 22.28 0.56 -1.47
N VAL A 480 22.58 0.85 -0.20
CA VAL A 480 23.87 0.48 0.42
C VAL A 480 24.03 -1.03 0.54
N ARG A 481 22.97 -1.73 0.97
CA ARG A 481 23.06 -3.18 1.20
C ARG A 481 23.15 -4.00 -0.09
N PRO A 482 22.37 -3.72 -1.14
CA PRO A 482 22.60 -4.32 -2.45
C PRO A 482 24.01 -4.01 -2.96
N LEU A 483 24.46 -2.77 -2.82
CA LEU A 483 25.83 -2.38 -3.22
C LEU A 483 26.90 -3.17 -2.47
N GLN A 484 26.71 -3.42 -1.16
CA GLN A 484 27.65 -4.27 -0.40
C GLN A 484 27.67 -5.71 -0.94
N MET A 485 26.50 -6.26 -1.26
CA MET A 485 26.41 -7.62 -1.81
C MET A 485 27.11 -7.70 -3.17
N ASP A 486 26.91 -6.72 -4.03
CA ASP A 486 27.56 -6.64 -5.34
C ASP A 486 29.08 -6.48 -5.23
N ILE A 487 29.54 -5.69 -4.24
CA ILE A 487 30.95 -5.53 -3.94
C ILE A 487 31.54 -6.83 -3.37
N ASP A 488 30.81 -7.53 -2.50
CA ASP A 488 31.23 -8.82 -1.96
C ASP A 488 31.37 -9.87 -3.08
N ASP A 489 30.45 -9.86 -4.05
CA ASP A 489 30.55 -10.69 -5.25
C ASP A 489 31.77 -10.36 -6.10
N LEU A 490 32.09 -9.07 -6.25
CA LEU A 490 33.32 -8.62 -6.89
C LEU A 490 34.55 -9.12 -6.13
N PHE A 491 34.56 -8.95 -4.80
CA PHE A 491 35.69 -9.45 -3.98
C PHE A 491 35.79 -10.98 -4.02
N ALA A 492 34.65 -11.69 -4.08
CA ALA A 492 34.66 -13.14 -4.26
C ALA A 492 35.34 -13.56 -5.58
N VAL A 493 35.13 -12.80 -6.66
CA VAL A 493 35.86 -13.02 -7.93
C VAL A 493 37.35 -12.72 -7.78
N ILE A 494 37.66 -11.59 -7.14
CA ILE A 494 39.08 -11.19 -6.90
C ILE A 494 39.79 -12.24 -6.04
N ALA A 495 39.15 -12.67 -4.95
CA ALA A 495 39.70 -13.69 -4.07
C ALA A 495 39.96 -15.02 -4.79
N LYS A 496 39.16 -15.39 -5.76
CA LYS A 496 39.40 -16.57 -6.59
C LYS A 496 40.61 -16.39 -7.51
N TYR A 497 40.89 -15.17 -7.99
CA TYR A 497 42.09 -14.87 -8.75
C TYR A 497 43.34 -14.84 -7.85
N GLU A 498 43.23 -14.27 -6.64
CA GLU A 498 44.36 -14.18 -5.69
C GLU A 498 44.75 -15.55 -5.11
N ASN A 499 43.82 -16.46 -4.98
CA ASN A 499 44.04 -17.80 -4.46
C ASN A 499 44.37 -18.84 -5.54
N LEU A 500 44.84 -18.41 -6.72
CA LEU A 500 45.31 -19.32 -7.76
C LEU A 500 46.50 -20.13 -7.23
N ASN A 501 46.39 -21.44 -7.23
CA ASN A 501 47.43 -22.34 -6.75
C ASN A 501 48.40 -22.67 -7.89
N PRO A 502 49.70 -22.30 -7.76
CA PRO A 502 50.69 -22.54 -8.81
C PRO A 502 50.93 -24.02 -9.11
N ASN A 503 50.50 -24.92 -8.22
CA ASN A 503 50.68 -26.36 -8.35
C ASN A 503 49.53 -27.09 -9.05
N GLN A 504 48.51 -26.34 -9.49
CA GLN A 504 47.35 -26.85 -10.25
C GLN A 504 47.30 -26.19 -11.64
N SER A 505 46.62 -26.85 -12.58
CA SER A 505 46.43 -26.25 -13.90
C SER A 505 45.77 -24.88 -13.80
N VAL A 506 46.49 -23.84 -14.15
CA VAL A 506 46.00 -22.45 -14.14
C VAL A 506 44.79 -22.32 -15.08
N GLU A 507 44.78 -23.08 -16.17
CA GLU A 507 43.71 -23.08 -17.18
C GLU A 507 42.40 -23.61 -16.64
N GLU A 508 42.43 -24.69 -15.84
CA GLU A 508 41.24 -25.22 -15.17
C GLU A 508 40.71 -24.29 -14.09
N GLN A 509 41.59 -23.64 -13.33
CA GLN A 509 41.21 -22.65 -12.32
C GLN A 509 40.64 -21.40 -12.97
N LEU A 510 41.15 -20.93 -14.09
CA LEU A 510 40.59 -19.82 -14.85
C LEU A 510 39.21 -20.15 -15.42
N ILE A 511 39.01 -21.36 -15.89
CA ILE A 511 37.69 -21.83 -16.38
C ILE A 511 36.68 -21.82 -15.22
N GLU A 512 37.08 -22.23 -14.02
CA GLU A 512 36.25 -22.17 -12.84
C GLU A 512 35.89 -20.72 -12.46
N ILE A 513 36.85 -19.82 -12.52
CA ILE A 513 36.62 -18.39 -12.29
C ILE A 513 35.68 -17.81 -13.34
N GLU A 514 35.86 -18.14 -14.61
CA GLU A 514 34.95 -17.70 -15.69
C GLU A 514 33.54 -18.27 -15.53
N ARG A 515 33.39 -19.50 -15.04
CA ARG A 515 32.08 -20.07 -14.67
C ARG A 515 31.47 -19.31 -13.49
N PHE A 516 32.29 -18.96 -12.49
CA PHE A 516 31.84 -18.19 -11.34
C PHE A 516 31.41 -16.78 -11.74
N LYS A 517 32.19 -16.07 -12.58
CA LYS A 517 31.83 -14.76 -13.15
C LYS A 517 30.51 -14.78 -13.93
N LYS A 518 30.29 -15.85 -14.73
CA LYS A 518 29.01 -16.04 -15.44
C LYS A 518 27.85 -16.35 -14.49
N LYS A 519 28.13 -17.07 -13.39
CA LYS A 519 27.10 -17.43 -12.41
C LYS A 519 26.56 -16.20 -11.66
N ILE A 520 27.43 -15.25 -11.33
CA ILE A 520 27.04 -13.99 -10.66
C ILE A 520 26.65 -12.90 -11.64
N ASP A 521 26.75 -13.14 -12.95
CA ASP A 521 26.60 -12.12 -13.99
C ASP A 521 27.40 -10.84 -13.70
N LEU A 522 28.73 -11.00 -13.69
CA LEU A 522 29.66 -9.93 -13.30
C LEU A 522 29.43 -8.63 -14.09
N THR A 523 28.89 -8.71 -15.33
CA THR A 523 28.58 -7.53 -16.14
C THR A 523 27.39 -6.79 -15.56
N TYR A 524 26.35 -7.55 -15.15
CA TYR A 524 25.18 -7.01 -14.50
C TYR A 524 25.54 -6.39 -13.14
N VAL A 525 26.31 -7.09 -12.30
CA VAL A 525 26.83 -6.57 -11.02
C VAL A 525 27.56 -5.24 -11.22
N GLY A 526 28.39 -5.13 -12.25
CA GLY A 526 29.11 -3.89 -12.55
C GLY A 526 28.21 -2.72 -12.98
N GLU A 527 27.11 -3.00 -13.68
CA GLU A 527 26.10 -2.00 -14.05
C GLU A 527 25.22 -1.63 -12.85
N GLU A 528 24.86 -2.62 -12.04
CA GLU A 528 24.04 -2.45 -10.84
C GLU A 528 24.79 -1.61 -9.80
N ILE A 529 26.08 -1.86 -9.56
CA ILE A 529 26.94 -1.03 -8.71
C ILE A 529 26.89 0.44 -9.14
N LYS A 530 27.02 0.71 -10.44
CA LYS A 530 26.96 2.09 -10.95
C LYS A 530 25.61 2.75 -10.70
N MET A 531 24.52 1.98 -10.86
CA MET A 531 23.16 2.46 -10.63
C MET A 531 22.90 2.71 -9.13
N LEU A 532 23.36 1.79 -8.27
CA LEU A 532 23.23 1.90 -6.81
C LEU A 532 24.08 3.06 -6.27
N LEU A 533 25.31 3.25 -6.81
CA LEU A 533 26.16 4.39 -6.47
C LEU A 533 25.51 5.71 -6.85
N ARG A 534 24.91 5.83 -8.06
CA ARG A 534 24.17 7.03 -8.45
C ARG A 534 22.97 7.27 -7.52
N GLY A 535 22.22 6.22 -7.17
CA GLY A 535 21.12 6.33 -6.21
C GLY A 535 21.58 6.80 -4.83
N ILE A 536 22.78 6.35 -4.38
CA ILE A 536 23.40 6.81 -3.14
C ILE A 536 23.85 8.27 -3.28
N GLU A 537 24.50 8.63 -4.40
CA GLU A 537 24.97 9.98 -4.69
C GLU A 537 23.82 10.98 -4.76
N ASP A 538 22.74 10.62 -5.46
CA ASP A 538 21.52 11.42 -5.54
C ASP A 538 20.86 11.59 -4.18
N GLY A 539 20.73 10.51 -3.40
CA GLY A 539 20.20 10.54 -2.04
C GLY A 539 21.09 11.36 -1.09
N ALA A 540 22.40 11.19 -1.18
CA ALA A 540 23.37 11.95 -0.39
C ALA A 540 23.37 13.42 -0.79
N SER A 541 23.32 13.74 -2.08
CA SER A 541 23.23 15.11 -2.60
C SER A 541 21.95 15.79 -2.12
N ARG A 542 20.79 15.12 -2.21
CA ARG A 542 19.54 15.62 -1.66
C ARG A 542 19.61 15.80 -0.15
N THR A 543 20.22 14.87 0.56
CA THR A 543 20.43 15.00 2.01
C THR A 543 21.30 16.21 2.32
N ALA A 544 22.38 16.40 1.57
CA ALA A 544 23.29 17.53 1.72
C ALA A 544 22.61 18.87 1.42
N GLU A 545 21.73 18.92 0.40
CA GLU A 545 20.92 20.10 0.09
C GLU A 545 19.92 20.42 1.20
N ILE A 546 19.25 19.40 1.76
CA ILE A 546 18.34 19.57 2.90
C ILE A 546 19.11 20.05 4.14
N VAL A 547 20.26 19.43 4.43
CA VAL A 547 21.15 19.82 5.56
C VAL A 547 21.72 21.21 5.34
N LYS A 548 22.09 21.56 4.10
CA LYS A 548 22.58 22.90 3.75
C LYS A 548 21.47 23.96 3.88
N GLY A 549 20.26 23.63 3.48
CA GLY A 549 19.05 24.45 3.72
C GLY A 549 18.80 24.65 5.21
N LEU A 550 18.92 23.57 6.00
CA LEU A 550 18.79 23.62 7.46
C LEU A 550 19.90 24.45 8.13
N ARG A 551 21.13 24.30 7.65
CA ARG A 551 22.28 25.06 8.18
C ARG A 551 22.20 26.55 7.83
N ASN A 552 21.68 26.88 6.66
CA ASN A 552 21.38 28.28 6.30
C ASN A 552 20.20 28.80 7.12
N PHE A 553 19.23 27.97 7.44
CA PHE A 553 18.16 28.27 8.39
C PHE A 553 18.71 28.48 9.82
N SER A 554 19.66 27.68 10.28
CA SER A 554 20.30 27.79 11.60
C SER A 554 21.27 28.98 11.73
N ARG A 555 21.92 29.42 10.62
CA ARG A 555 22.72 30.64 10.61
C ARG A 555 21.90 31.93 10.54
N LEU A 556 20.61 31.81 10.29
CA LEU A 556 19.62 32.89 10.34
C LEU A 556 19.21 33.29 11.78
N ASP A 557 19.81 32.68 12.78
CA ASP A 557 19.63 33.02 14.19
C ASP A 557 20.48 34.22 14.66
N GLU A 558 20.99 35.05 13.75
CA GLU A 558 21.36 36.43 14.15
C GLU A 558 20.06 37.17 14.54
N SER A 559 19.78 37.11 15.83
CA SER A 559 18.60 37.72 16.44
C SER A 559 18.71 39.25 16.58
N ASP A 560 19.71 39.87 16.00
CA ASP A 560 19.97 41.27 16.17
C ASP A 560 19.18 42.11 15.15
N LEU A 561 18.41 43.03 15.69
CA LEU A 561 17.67 44.03 14.94
C LEU A 561 18.65 45.07 14.39
N LYS A 562 18.63 45.29 13.08
CA LYS A 562 19.57 46.21 12.41
C LYS A 562 18.87 47.09 11.38
N MET A 563 19.37 48.31 11.21
CA MET A 563 19.00 49.12 10.07
C MET A 563 19.65 48.56 8.80
N THR A 564 18.80 48.13 7.86
CA THR A 564 19.24 47.33 6.72
C THR A 564 18.74 47.93 5.43
N ASP A 565 19.57 47.92 4.40
CA ASP A 565 19.19 48.20 3.03
C ASP A 565 18.45 47.03 2.41
N ILE A 566 17.22 47.24 2.02
CA ILE A 566 16.38 46.21 1.41
C ILE A 566 16.88 45.78 0.04
N HIS A 567 17.49 46.71 -0.71
CA HIS A 567 18.03 46.40 -2.03
C HIS A 567 19.23 45.44 -1.90
N GLU A 568 20.04 45.61 -0.88
CA GLU A 568 21.15 44.67 -0.59
C GLU A 568 20.62 43.28 -0.20
N CYS A 569 19.53 43.20 0.57
CA CYS A 569 18.85 41.94 0.89
C CYS A 569 18.29 41.27 -0.36
N LEU A 570 17.63 42.01 -1.23
CA LEU A 570 17.06 41.51 -2.49
C LEU A 570 18.16 41.03 -3.43
N ASP A 571 19.20 41.83 -3.59
CA ASP A 571 20.30 41.51 -4.50
C ASP A 571 21.09 40.30 -4.01
N SER A 572 21.36 40.18 -2.71
CA SER A 572 22.00 38.98 -2.12
C SER A 572 21.14 37.73 -2.30
N THR A 573 19.83 37.84 -2.16
CA THR A 573 18.90 36.73 -2.38
C THR A 573 18.88 36.30 -3.86
N LEU A 574 18.91 37.27 -4.78
CA LEU A 574 18.96 36.98 -6.23
C LEU A 574 20.29 36.34 -6.65
N VAL A 575 21.40 36.71 -5.99
CA VAL A 575 22.70 36.04 -6.22
C VAL A 575 22.65 34.57 -5.82
N VAL A 576 22.03 34.26 -4.70
CA VAL A 576 21.84 32.86 -4.25
C VAL A 576 20.97 32.10 -5.25
N LEU A 577 19.93 32.72 -5.77
CA LEU A 577 19.00 32.08 -6.72
C LEU A 577 19.50 32.07 -8.16
N LYS A 578 20.63 32.67 -8.48
CA LYS A 578 21.13 32.85 -9.85
C LYS A 578 21.17 31.55 -10.68
N HIS A 579 21.53 30.44 -10.06
CA HIS A 579 21.59 29.13 -10.71
C HIS A 579 20.20 28.46 -10.86
N SER A 580 19.21 28.92 -10.11
CA SER A 580 17.83 28.40 -10.14
C SER A 580 16.95 29.15 -11.12
N ILE A 581 17.43 30.25 -11.70
CA ILE A 581 16.67 31.08 -12.62
C ILE A 581 17.00 30.67 -14.07
N PRO A 582 16.06 30.04 -14.79
CA PRO A 582 16.24 29.69 -16.19
C PRO A 582 16.47 30.91 -17.10
N SER A 583 17.14 30.71 -18.21
CA SER A 583 17.50 31.81 -19.17
C SER A 583 16.29 32.48 -19.83
N PHE A 584 15.13 31.84 -19.81
CA PHE A 584 13.89 32.42 -20.35
C PHE A 584 13.13 33.32 -19.35
N ILE A 585 13.67 33.48 -18.12
CA ILE A 585 13.09 34.38 -17.10
C ILE A 585 13.93 35.66 -17.02
N THR A 586 13.29 36.79 -17.28
CA THR A 586 13.90 38.13 -17.13
C THR A 586 13.58 38.68 -15.74
N ILE A 587 14.59 39.14 -15.01
CA ILE A 587 14.40 39.83 -13.73
C ILE A 587 14.36 41.34 -13.96
N GLU A 588 13.19 41.93 -13.70
CA GLU A 588 13.00 43.39 -13.76
C GLU A 588 13.10 43.97 -12.34
N LYS A 589 14.06 44.84 -12.10
CA LYS A 589 14.24 45.54 -10.83
C LYS A 589 13.77 47.00 -10.94
N ASN A 590 12.86 47.41 -10.10
CA ASN A 590 12.39 48.76 -9.97
C ASN A 590 12.47 49.22 -8.51
N TYR A 591 13.64 49.62 -8.11
CA TYR A 591 14.01 50.04 -6.77
C TYR A 591 13.76 51.54 -6.58
N LEU A 592 12.61 51.90 -5.99
CA LEU A 592 12.19 53.30 -5.78
C LEU A 592 12.30 53.71 -4.28
N ALA A 593 12.63 52.77 -3.38
CA ALA A 593 12.78 53.04 -1.98
C ALA A 593 14.21 53.49 -1.66
N ASP A 594 14.37 54.57 -0.92
CA ASP A 594 15.68 55.16 -0.58
C ASP A 594 15.84 55.33 0.93
N LYS A 595 15.33 54.38 1.73
CA LYS A 595 15.44 54.38 3.17
C LYS A 595 15.83 53.01 3.71
N LEU A 596 16.67 53.01 4.75
CA LEU A 596 16.94 51.78 5.52
C LEU A 596 15.73 51.43 6.37
N ILE A 597 15.50 50.17 6.60
CA ILE A 597 14.47 49.68 7.51
C ILE A 597 15.07 48.93 8.70
N GLU A 598 14.44 49.05 9.81
CA GLU A 598 14.80 48.30 11.01
C GLU A 598 14.21 46.89 10.90
N CYS A 599 15.06 45.86 10.72
CA CYS A 599 14.62 44.49 10.53
C CYS A 599 15.62 43.46 11.06
N TYR A 600 15.22 42.19 11.02
CA TYR A 600 16.11 41.04 11.18
C TYR A 600 16.58 40.58 9.80
N PRO A 601 17.77 40.96 9.35
CA PRO A 601 18.17 40.81 7.93
C PRO A 601 18.11 39.35 7.49
N GLY A 602 18.59 38.45 8.33
CA GLY A 602 18.56 37.02 8.00
C GLY A 602 17.14 36.46 7.83
N LYS A 603 16.21 36.86 8.69
CA LYS A 603 14.80 36.45 8.58
C LYS A 603 14.16 37.03 7.34
N LEU A 604 14.45 38.28 7.04
CA LEU A 604 13.90 38.94 5.86
C LEU A 604 14.44 38.34 4.57
N ASN A 605 15.72 38.03 4.51
CA ASN A 605 16.34 37.30 3.40
C ASN A 605 15.66 35.92 3.18
N GLN A 606 15.33 35.23 4.25
CA GLN A 606 14.57 33.96 4.17
C GLN A 606 13.18 34.17 3.56
N ALA A 607 12.47 35.23 3.95
CA ALA A 607 11.16 35.55 3.39
C ALA A 607 11.26 35.84 1.89
N LEU A 608 12.23 36.69 1.50
CA LEU A 608 12.49 37.05 0.12
C LEU A 608 12.91 35.84 -0.73
N LEU A 609 13.74 34.98 -0.19
CA LEU A 609 14.15 33.73 -0.83
C LEU A 609 12.96 32.83 -1.15
N ASN A 610 12.08 32.66 -0.18
CA ASN A 610 10.89 31.83 -0.35
C ASN A 610 9.93 32.40 -1.40
N LEU A 611 9.71 33.70 -1.42
CA LEU A 611 8.86 34.36 -2.41
C LEU A 611 9.43 34.24 -3.83
N LEU A 612 10.72 34.54 -3.98
CA LEU A 612 11.39 34.47 -5.28
C LEU A 612 11.47 33.04 -5.80
N ASN A 613 11.73 32.09 -4.93
CA ASN A 613 11.74 30.68 -5.30
C ASN A 613 10.35 30.18 -5.75
N ASN A 614 9.30 30.63 -5.06
CA ASN A 614 7.93 30.33 -5.47
C ASN A 614 7.58 30.96 -6.83
N ALA A 615 8.04 32.17 -7.09
CA ALA A 615 7.87 32.86 -8.38
C ALA A 615 8.57 32.08 -9.52
N ILE A 616 9.81 31.65 -9.31
CA ILE A 616 10.56 30.83 -10.27
C ILE A 616 9.83 29.52 -10.55
N HIS A 617 9.38 28.83 -9.52
CA HIS A 617 8.66 27.59 -9.67
C HIS A 617 7.31 27.75 -10.37
N ALA A 618 6.60 28.86 -10.11
CA ALA A 618 5.32 29.13 -10.78
C ALA A 618 5.49 29.36 -12.28
N ILE A 619 6.63 29.95 -12.69
CA ILE A 619 6.96 30.18 -14.09
C ILE A 619 7.46 28.91 -14.76
N ASN A 620 8.26 28.08 -14.09
CA ASN A 620 8.79 26.82 -14.66
C ASN A 620 7.70 25.80 -15.06
N LYS A 621 6.48 25.98 -14.56
CA LYS A 621 5.31 25.20 -14.98
C LYS A 621 4.64 25.72 -16.25
N ASN A 622 5.09 26.87 -16.79
CA ASN A 622 4.61 27.46 -18.03
C ASN A 622 5.43 26.98 -19.24
N ASN A 623 4.93 27.35 -20.46
CA ASN A 623 5.62 27.03 -21.72
C ASN A 623 6.99 27.73 -21.78
N PRO A 624 8.12 27.01 -21.85
CA PRO A 624 9.47 27.61 -21.89
C PRO A 624 9.80 28.35 -23.20
N GLU A 625 8.96 28.25 -24.22
CA GLU A 625 9.13 28.98 -25.47
C GLU A 625 8.72 30.47 -25.38
N LEU A 626 8.05 30.88 -24.30
CA LEU A 626 7.67 32.26 -24.04
C LEU A 626 8.67 32.93 -23.11
N GLN A 627 8.98 34.17 -23.32
CA GLN A 627 9.75 34.97 -22.37
C GLN A 627 8.88 35.32 -21.16
N HIS A 628 9.38 34.97 -19.98
CA HIS A 628 8.72 35.23 -18.70
C HIS A 628 9.49 36.28 -17.90
N PHE A 629 8.83 36.88 -16.91
CA PHE A 629 9.48 37.88 -16.08
C PHE A 629 9.14 37.70 -14.61
N ILE A 630 10.09 38.09 -13.75
CA ILE A 630 9.85 38.35 -12.32
C ILE A 630 10.18 39.84 -12.11
N LYS A 631 9.19 40.60 -11.68
CA LYS A 631 9.33 42.03 -11.44
C LYS A 631 9.37 42.29 -9.95
N ILE A 632 10.44 42.92 -9.46
CA ILE A 632 10.65 43.31 -8.09
C ILE A 632 10.53 44.82 -8.01
N LYS A 633 9.56 45.32 -7.25
CA LYS A 633 9.35 46.74 -7.02
C LYS A 633 9.44 47.07 -5.54
N THR A 634 10.23 48.08 -5.17
CA THR A 634 10.24 48.67 -3.86
C THR A 634 9.76 50.08 -3.88
N GLN A 635 8.93 50.48 -2.93
CA GLN A 635 8.51 51.88 -2.77
C GLN A 635 8.19 52.13 -1.28
N ILE A 636 8.19 53.42 -0.90
CA ILE A 636 7.84 53.86 0.42
C ILE A 636 6.55 54.67 0.36
N ASP A 637 5.58 54.30 1.19
CA ASP A 637 4.35 55.03 1.40
C ASP A 637 4.31 55.40 2.90
N ASP A 638 4.43 56.68 3.21
CA ASP A 638 4.56 57.19 4.56
C ASP A 638 5.74 56.53 5.30
N ASP A 639 5.48 55.77 6.35
CA ASP A 639 6.47 55.02 7.15
C ASP A 639 6.45 53.51 6.89
N VAL A 640 5.91 53.09 5.75
CA VAL A 640 5.80 51.69 5.35
C VAL A 640 6.61 51.43 4.07
N MET A 641 7.54 50.52 4.15
CA MET A 641 8.25 49.94 3.03
C MET A 641 7.36 48.89 2.33
N LYS A 642 7.07 49.09 1.06
CA LYS A 642 6.38 48.13 0.19
C LYS A 642 7.38 47.42 -0.69
N ILE A 643 7.40 46.07 -0.60
CA ILE A 643 8.21 45.23 -1.47
C ILE A 643 7.26 44.31 -2.23
N SER A 644 7.16 44.48 -3.53
CA SER A 644 6.29 43.68 -4.40
C SER A 644 7.12 42.79 -5.30
N VAL A 645 6.79 41.51 -5.29
CA VAL A 645 7.35 40.47 -6.18
C VAL A 645 6.23 40.01 -7.08
N THR A 646 6.31 40.28 -8.37
CA THR A 646 5.33 39.88 -9.37
C THR A 646 5.95 38.89 -10.32
N ASP A 647 5.32 37.75 -10.49
CA ASP A 647 5.69 36.72 -11.46
C ASP A 647 4.66 36.60 -12.60
N SER A 648 5.10 36.13 -13.74
CA SER A 648 4.26 35.79 -14.90
C SER A 648 3.94 34.29 -14.94
N GLY A 649 3.87 33.65 -13.81
CA GLY A 649 3.65 32.20 -13.68
C GLY A 649 2.19 31.78 -13.84
N ILE A 650 1.91 30.53 -13.47
CA ILE A 650 0.57 29.93 -13.59
C ILE A 650 -0.50 30.60 -12.72
N GLY A 651 -0.10 31.44 -11.76
CA GLY A 651 -1.01 32.05 -10.78
C GLY A 651 -1.55 31.06 -9.75
N ILE A 652 -2.42 31.57 -8.87
CA ILE A 652 -3.02 30.85 -7.76
C ILE A 652 -4.55 30.85 -7.96
N PRO A 653 -5.20 29.69 -8.01
CA PRO A 653 -6.67 29.60 -8.05
C PRO A 653 -7.31 30.21 -6.80
N ASP A 654 -8.49 30.84 -6.98
CA ASP A 654 -9.18 31.50 -5.86
C ASP A 654 -9.55 30.55 -4.72
N GLU A 655 -9.84 29.28 -5.04
CA GLU A 655 -10.22 28.24 -4.09
C GLU A 655 -9.16 27.93 -3.03
N VAL A 656 -7.90 28.24 -3.31
CA VAL A 656 -6.78 27.89 -2.41
C VAL A 656 -6.11 29.13 -1.81
N LYS A 657 -6.48 30.35 -2.23
CA LYS A 657 -5.84 31.59 -1.77
C LYS A 657 -5.82 31.77 -0.25
N ASP A 658 -6.90 31.40 0.42
CA ASP A 658 -7.00 31.55 1.87
C ASP A 658 -6.11 30.58 2.65
N ARG A 659 -5.66 29.52 1.99
CA ARG A 659 -4.88 28.44 2.59
C ARG A 659 -3.40 28.46 2.23
N ILE A 660 -2.95 29.34 1.34
CA ILE A 660 -1.55 29.35 0.88
C ILE A 660 -0.54 29.66 1.99
N PHE A 661 -0.99 30.26 3.09
CA PHE A 661 -0.17 30.56 4.27
C PHE A 661 -0.27 29.49 5.37
N ASP A 662 -1.14 28.47 5.19
CA ASP A 662 -1.23 27.37 6.13
C ASP A 662 0.06 26.54 6.10
N PRO A 663 0.60 26.14 7.26
CA PRO A 663 1.75 25.24 7.28
C PRO A 663 1.42 23.92 6.57
N PHE A 664 2.38 23.43 5.77
CA PHE A 664 2.27 22.19 4.99
C PHE A 664 1.28 22.21 3.82
N PHE A 665 0.61 23.31 3.56
CA PHE A 665 -0.25 23.43 2.40
C PHE A 665 0.59 23.61 1.13
N THR A 666 0.38 22.76 0.13
CA THR A 666 1.04 22.85 -1.18
C THR A 666 0.13 22.35 -2.29
N THR A 667 0.22 22.99 -3.45
CA THR A 667 -0.41 22.57 -4.71
C THR A 667 0.59 21.85 -5.64
N LYS A 668 1.79 21.56 -5.15
CA LYS A 668 2.85 20.85 -5.87
C LYS A 668 2.69 19.33 -5.65
N GLU A 669 3.26 18.54 -6.55
CA GLU A 669 3.25 17.08 -6.42
C GLU A 669 4.01 16.62 -5.17
N VAL A 670 3.67 15.41 -4.68
CA VAL A 670 4.27 14.83 -3.48
C VAL A 670 5.78 14.70 -3.67
N GLY A 671 6.53 15.47 -2.87
CA GLY A 671 8.02 15.54 -2.95
C GLY A 671 8.57 16.81 -3.59
N GLU A 672 7.77 17.62 -4.28
CA GLU A 672 8.23 18.88 -4.93
C GLU A 672 7.99 20.15 -4.09
N GLY A 673 7.20 20.07 -3.02
CA GLY A 673 6.91 21.21 -2.18
C GLY A 673 6.65 20.85 -0.73
N THR A 674 7.34 21.52 0.19
CA THR A 674 7.21 21.30 1.65
C THR A 674 5.95 21.93 2.24
N GLY A 675 5.28 22.83 1.51
CA GLY A 675 4.15 23.61 2.03
C GLY A 675 4.49 24.60 3.13
N LEU A 676 5.77 24.76 3.47
CA LEU A 676 6.22 25.62 4.59
C LEU A 676 6.68 27.00 4.13
N GLY A 677 7.00 27.18 2.85
CA GLY A 677 7.64 28.41 2.37
C GLY A 677 6.83 29.68 2.64
N LEU A 678 5.54 29.68 2.33
CA LEU A 678 4.68 30.86 2.50
C LEU A 678 4.26 31.07 3.97
N SER A 679 4.10 30.02 4.74
CA SER A 679 3.84 30.13 6.18
C SER A 679 5.04 30.73 6.93
N ILE A 680 6.26 30.39 6.51
CA ILE A 680 7.48 31.01 7.03
C ILE A 680 7.53 32.51 6.64
N VAL A 681 7.19 32.85 5.41
CA VAL A 681 7.11 34.26 4.98
C VAL A 681 6.12 35.02 5.88
N TYR A 682 4.93 34.47 6.06
CA TYR A 682 3.90 35.09 6.89
C TYR A 682 4.40 35.36 8.31
N ASN A 683 4.97 34.35 8.96
CA ASN A 683 5.51 34.46 10.32
C ASN A 683 6.67 35.47 10.42
N ILE A 684 7.51 35.53 9.40
CA ILE A 684 8.60 36.51 9.36
C ILE A 684 8.06 37.92 9.24
N ILE A 685 7.10 38.15 8.36
CA ILE A 685 6.50 39.46 8.15
C ILE A 685 5.71 39.91 9.39
N GLU A 686 4.98 39.00 10.02
CA GLU A 686 4.29 39.25 11.27
C GLU A 686 5.28 39.64 12.39
N LYS A 687 6.42 38.93 12.52
CA LYS A 687 7.48 39.28 13.46
C LYS A 687 8.06 40.66 13.23
N HIS A 688 8.06 41.13 11.98
CA HIS A 688 8.44 42.50 11.61
C HIS A 688 7.27 43.49 11.71
N GLN A 689 6.16 43.12 12.38
CA GLN A 689 4.96 43.98 12.51
C GLN A 689 4.42 44.43 11.14
N GLY A 690 4.71 43.68 10.11
CA GLY A 690 4.29 43.93 8.74
C GLY A 690 3.02 43.17 8.35
N LYS A 691 2.60 43.35 7.09
CA LYS A 691 1.52 42.59 6.45
C LYS A 691 1.97 42.06 5.10
N ILE A 692 1.36 40.97 4.66
CA ILE A 692 1.54 40.43 3.31
C ILE A 692 0.20 40.41 2.59
N ASP A 693 0.17 40.94 1.38
CA ASP A 693 -0.99 40.93 0.48
C ASP A 693 -0.66 40.07 -0.73
N VAL A 694 -1.66 39.39 -1.30
CA VAL A 694 -1.53 38.56 -2.50
C VAL A 694 -2.61 38.89 -3.51
N VAL A 695 -2.18 39.22 -4.72
CA VAL A 695 -3.04 39.39 -5.90
C VAL A 695 -2.60 38.38 -6.96
N SER A 696 -3.49 37.47 -7.33
CA SER A 696 -3.17 36.43 -8.30
C SER A 696 -4.34 36.14 -9.22
N VAL A 697 -4.03 35.92 -10.50
CA VAL A 697 -5.00 35.50 -11.51
C VAL A 697 -4.46 34.26 -12.20
N PRO A 698 -5.22 33.15 -12.26
CA PRO A 698 -4.80 31.96 -12.96
C PRO A 698 -4.33 32.23 -14.37
N ASN A 699 -3.18 31.65 -14.74
CA ASN A 699 -2.47 31.80 -16.02
C ASN A 699 -2.02 33.23 -16.38
N LYS A 700 -2.02 34.17 -15.44
CA LYS A 700 -1.50 35.53 -15.64
C LYS A 700 -0.40 35.90 -14.65
N GLY A 701 -0.22 35.11 -13.59
CA GLY A 701 0.81 35.30 -12.58
C GLY A 701 0.31 35.75 -11.22
N THR A 702 1.24 35.98 -10.31
CA THR A 702 0.99 36.36 -8.92
C THR A 702 1.82 37.55 -8.52
N THR A 703 1.25 38.42 -7.71
CA THR A 703 1.95 39.53 -7.03
C THR A 703 1.83 39.35 -5.53
N PHE A 704 2.94 39.13 -4.85
CA PHE A 704 3.03 39.22 -3.39
C PHE A 704 3.55 40.60 -3.01
N THR A 705 2.89 41.27 -2.08
CA THR A 705 3.29 42.57 -1.56
C THR A 705 3.53 42.48 -0.05
N LEU A 706 4.75 42.77 0.35
CA LEU A 706 5.16 42.85 1.75
C LEU A 706 5.06 44.30 2.18
N LEU A 707 4.41 44.56 3.28
CA LEU A 707 4.24 45.87 3.90
C LEU A 707 5.00 45.85 5.25
N LEU A 708 6.13 46.54 5.30
CA LEU A 708 7.02 46.52 6.49
C LEU A 708 7.14 47.94 7.06
N PRO A 709 6.97 48.16 8.37
CA PRO A 709 7.23 49.46 8.95
C PRO A 709 8.74 49.78 8.91
N ILE A 710 9.07 51.07 8.65
CA ILE A 710 10.48 51.52 8.60
C ILE A 710 11.17 51.34 9.95
N LYS A 711 10.44 51.51 11.04
CA LYS A 711 10.91 51.24 12.41
C LYS A 711 9.94 50.33 13.12
N LEU A 712 10.48 49.34 13.82
CA LEU A 712 9.68 48.45 14.67
C LEU A 712 9.29 49.17 15.97
N LYS A 713 8.02 49.09 16.34
CA LYS A 713 7.56 49.61 17.62
C LYS A 713 8.14 48.72 18.70
N THR A 714 9.07 49.24 19.52
CA THR A 714 9.56 48.59 20.71
C THR A 714 8.38 48.43 21.67
N LYS A 715 8.03 47.21 22.05
CA LYS A 715 7.14 46.96 23.20
C LYS A 715 7.88 47.47 24.44
N THR A 716 7.60 48.65 24.87
CA THR A 716 8.01 49.15 26.17
C THR A 716 7.42 48.19 27.22
N ASN A 717 8.28 47.58 28.03
CA ASN A 717 7.90 46.78 29.19
C ASN A 717 7.09 47.66 30.17
N GLN A 718 5.78 47.71 29.99
CA GLN A 718 4.83 48.10 31.01
C GLN A 718 4.08 46.82 31.39
N SER A 719 4.61 46.04 32.33
CA SER A 719 3.88 45.17 33.24
C SER A 719 4.83 44.24 34.01
N VAL A 720 5.74 44.79 34.80
CA VAL A 720 6.37 44.08 35.92
C VAL A 720 6.26 44.97 37.17
N ASN A 721 5.05 45.40 37.52
CA ASN A 721 4.82 46.02 38.82
C ASN A 721 3.35 45.90 39.26
N GLU A 722 2.68 44.80 39.00
CA GLU A 722 1.33 44.64 39.56
C GLU A 722 0.95 43.18 39.87
N VAL A 723 1.88 42.39 40.41
CA VAL A 723 1.56 41.11 41.09
C VAL A 723 2.51 40.91 42.28
N ILE A 724 2.58 41.91 43.15
CA ILE A 724 2.95 41.71 44.56
C ILE A 724 1.92 42.51 45.36
N ARG A 725 0.68 42.03 45.42
CA ARG A 725 -0.34 42.33 46.45
C ARG A 725 -1.62 41.54 46.08
N THR A 726 -1.66 40.29 46.38
CA THR A 726 -2.76 39.60 47.07
C THR A 726 -2.28 38.17 47.40
#